data_8198810e242959e6ca979265a3d885d2
#
_entry.id   8198810e242959e6ca979265a3d885d2
#
_cell.length_a   1.000
_cell.length_b   1.000
_cell.length_c   1.000
_cell.angle_alpha   90.00
_cell.angle_beta   90.00
_cell.angle_gamma   90.00
#
_symmetry.space_group_name_H-M   'P 1'
#
loop_
_entity.id
_entity.type
_entity.pdbx_description
1 polymer ?
#
loop_
_entity_poly.entity_id
_entity_poly.type
_entity_poly.pdbx_seq_one_letter_code
_entity_poly.pdbx_strand_id
1 'polypeptide(L)'
;MRLVMTAFTAVLFGAAGLHADPVVVGFDRFHAAQPTAEGGRLLFNELGCANCHGGETGLPPRRGPDLNGVTQRVQAEWLRRFLANPSAAHEGTNMPHLLAQADVEPVLHYLGSVKPKVAVKLKPLRHVNTAQGNEIFHTVGCVACHAPGKKFQPPDGLPKDSDFTHRSVSFPKLAGKYVLSSLADFIRDPLKVRPDGRMPRTAMDEQDAVDIAGYLLNFEGSDGTIAPKISPFTSDKALADRGRGIVASQRCAVCHDLPKDVAAKPVPLRPTGDGCLSEKLTGSSKDMPRYNFSASQRSALKKYLSQRNDTASPAQLATLTLEALNCLACHDRDGRGGPDVARKAYFLGDHNLGDTGRYPPPLTGAGRKLQPDWLAKVLTGEFRVRPYLQTRMPVYGAATATLGALLAKADAKKETPLPGGDDTAGRKLAGTLGGVGCITCHRWGEHAALGIQALDLSNLGQRIQPGWFREYVVNPAAYRAGTLMPSFWPEGKAANRDVLGGDTDRQIASIYSFAKSANGEPEGFPVTANGAFELIPKDRPIVQRTFMEGVGTHAILVGFTAGVHLAYDGKNARPALAWKGKFFDAYNTWFSRFTSFEKPIGGSIVKWPALSASTSDVRFDGYRLDAQGVPTFLLSVGGVRVEECFVGIENGLRRTITADAATLKNFPIAHPAGVTIVEDPAAAPGKRSFTYSWK
;
A
#
# COMPACT_ATOMS: atom_id res chain seq x y z
N MET A 1 -0.84 -12.78 70.56
CA MET A 1 -1.10 -13.52 69.31
C MET A 1 -2.51 -13.11 68.83
N ARG A 2 -2.60 -12.07 68.01
CA ARG A 2 -3.89 -11.57 67.46
C ARG A 2 -3.90 -11.94 65.97
N LEU A 3 -4.86 -12.80 65.60
CA LEU A 3 -5.19 -13.17 64.24
C LEU A 3 -5.93 -12.00 63.56
N VAL A 4 -5.41 -11.48 62.49
CA VAL A 4 -6.12 -10.54 61.62
C VAL A 4 -6.71 -11.35 60.46
N MET A 5 -8.03 -11.51 60.44
CA MET A 5 -8.76 -12.07 59.31
C MET A 5 -8.96 -10.96 58.26
N THR A 6 -8.29 -11.10 57.12
CA THR A 6 -8.52 -10.27 55.95
C THR A 6 -9.67 -10.86 55.15
N ALA A 7 -10.79 -10.16 55.08
CA ALA A 7 -11.94 -10.53 54.24
C ALA A 7 -11.61 -10.21 52.79
N PHE A 8 -11.54 -11.23 51.91
CA PHE A 8 -11.51 -11.09 50.48
C PHE A 8 -12.94 -10.84 49.96
N THR A 9 -13.21 -9.61 49.55
CA THR A 9 -14.45 -9.28 48.85
C THR A 9 -14.27 -9.65 47.37
N ALA A 10 -14.83 -10.78 46.95
CA ALA A 10 -14.90 -11.15 45.55
C ALA A 10 -15.90 -10.22 44.83
N VAL A 11 -15.39 -9.28 44.04
CA VAL A 11 -16.21 -8.50 43.11
C VAL A 11 -16.50 -9.42 41.91
N LEU A 12 -17.71 -9.94 41.87
CA LEU A 12 -18.30 -10.59 40.71
C LEU A 12 -18.49 -9.54 39.61
N PHE A 13 -17.52 -9.46 38.69
CA PHE A 13 -17.73 -8.83 37.41
C PHE A 13 -18.71 -9.70 36.61
N GLY A 14 -19.96 -9.29 36.56
CA GLY A 14 -20.92 -9.81 35.62
C GLY A 14 -20.38 -9.59 34.21
N ALA A 15 -20.22 -10.66 33.45
CA ALA A 15 -19.92 -10.62 32.03
C ALA A 15 -21.12 -10.04 31.26
N ALA A 16 -21.33 -8.71 31.34
CA ALA A 16 -22.07 -7.99 30.33
C ALA A 16 -21.18 -8.06 29.07
N GLY A 17 -21.65 -8.71 28.01
CA GLY A 17 -20.95 -8.80 26.75
C GLY A 17 -20.54 -7.39 26.31
N LEU A 18 -19.26 -7.07 26.39
CA LEU A 18 -18.68 -5.85 25.91
C LEU A 18 -18.83 -5.86 24.38
N HIS A 19 -19.92 -5.27 23.87
CA HIS A 19 -20.02 -4.95 22.45
C HIS A 19 -19.08 -3.77 22.21
N ALA A 20 -18.05 -3.98 21.38
CA ALA A 20 -17.11 -2.92 21.05
C ALA A 20 -17.81 -1.73 20.37
N ASP A 21 -17.38 -0.53 20.73
CA ASP A 21 -17.80 0.71 20.11
C ASP A 21 -17.35 0.79 18.64
N PRO A 22 -18.03 1.62 17.82
CA PRO A 22 -17.63 1.82 16.42
C PRO A 22 -16.20 2.37 16.32
N VAL A 23 -15.35 1.72 15.53
CA VAL A 23 -13.96 2.15 15.32
C VAL A 23 -13.92 3.25 14.27
N VAL A 24 -13.49 4.44 14.66
CA VAL A 24 -13.16 5.56 13.79
C VAL A 24 -11.73 5.98 14.09
N VAL A 25 -10.78 5.43 13.32
CA VAL A 25 -9.34 5.52 13.64
C VAL A 25 -8.86 6.96 13.85
N GLY A 26 -9.33 7.91 13.04
CA GLY A 26 -9.00 9.34 13.21
C GLY A 26 -9.51 9.89 14.54
N PHE A 27 -10.73 9.52 14.95
CA PHE A 27 -11.27 9.91 16.25
C PHE A 27 -10.49 9.26 17.39
N ASP A 28 -10.28 7.95 17.31
CA ASP A 28 -9.62 7.18 18.36
C ASP A 28 -8.18 7.66 18.60
N ARG A 29 -7.53 8.08 17.54
CA ARG A 29 -6.15 8.57 17.60
C ARG A 29 -6.02 10.00 18.10
N PHE A 30 -6.94 10.89 17.73
CA PHE A 30 -6.75 12.32 17.88
C PHE A 30 -7.75 13.03 18.79
N HIS A 31 -8.89 12.39 19.10
CA HIS A 31 -9.98 13.03 19.82
C HIS A 31 -10.52 12.23 21.01
N ALA A 32 -10.22 10.92 21.10
CA ALA A 32 -10.81 10.06 22.13
C ALA A 32 -10.40 10.45 23.55
N ALA A 33 -9.13 10.85 23.77
CA ALA A 33 -8.63 11.26 25.07
C ALA A 33 -9.24 12.59 25.54
N GLN A 34 -9.50 13.52 24.62
CA GLN A 34 -10.10 14.82 24.87
C GLN A 34 -11.19 15.10 23.83
N PRO A 35 -12.44 14.68 24.06
CA PRO A 35 -13.51 14.85 23.09
C PRO A 35 -13.76 16.32 22.76
N THR A 36 -13.73 16.65 21.45
CA THR A 36 -13.93 18.01 20.90
C THR A 36 -15.13 18.05 19.96
N ALA A 37 -15.59 19.25 19.60
CA ALA A 37 -16.62 19.41 18.56
C ALA A 37 -16.12 18.98 17.18
N GLU A 38 -14.82 19.19 16.86
CA GLU A 38 -14.21 18.69 15.63
C GLU A 38 -14.23 17.16 15.58
N GLY A 39 -13.85 16.49 16.67
CA GLY A 39 -13.98 15.03 16.81
C GLY A 39 -15.42 14.56 16.65
N GLY A 40 -16.37 15.33 17.18
CA GLY A 40 -17.81 15.11 16.99
C GLY A 40 -18.27 15.27 15.55
N ARG A 41 -17.77 16.28 14.82
CA ARG A 41 -17.98 16.47 13.38
C ARG A 41 -17.46 15.27 12.57
N LEU A 42 -16.25 14.81 12.91
CA LEU A 42 -15.65 13.63 12.30
C LEU A 42 -16.53 12.38 12.51
N LEU A 43 -16.95 12.11 13.76
CA LEU A 43 -17.83 10.99 14.07
C LEU A 43 -19.18 11.10 13.36
N PHE A 44 -19.81 12.28 13.34
CA PHE A 44 -21.09 12.51 12.68
C PHE A 44 -21.03 12.17 11.18
N ASN A 45 -19.90 12.47 10.55
CA ASN A 45 -19.62 12.09 9.16
C ASN A 45 -19.35 10.59 9.04
N GLU A 46 -18.36 10.07 9.78
CA GLU A 46 -17.86 8.71 9.65
C GLU A 46 -18.91 7.64 10.00
N LEU A 47 -19.79 7.93 10.95
CA LEU A 47 -20.87 7.01 11.34
C LEU A 47 -22.12 7.15 10.48
N GLY A 48 -22.09 8.05 9.50
CA GLY A 48 -23.18 8.24 8.55
C GLY A 48 -24.41 8.95 9.13
N CYS A 49 -24.28 9.68 10.24
CA CYS A 49 -25.38 10.46 10.83
C CYS A 49 -25.91 11.48 9.81
N ALA A 50 -25.01 12.11 9.03
CA ALA A 50 -25.37 13.04 7.96
C ALA A 50 -26.25 12.42 6.88
N ASN A 51 -26.14 11.12 6.61
CA ASN A 51 -26.97 10.44 5.61
C ASN A 51 -28.44 10.35 6.07
N CYS A 52 -28.67 10.08 7.36
CA CYS A 52 -30.02 10.03 7.91
C CYS A 52 -30.61 11.42 8.22
N HIS A 53 -29.78 12.32 8.74
CA HIS A 53 -30.29 13.61 9.27
C HIS A 53 -30.07 14.79 8.33
N GLY A 54 -29.37 14.58 7.24
CA GLY A 54 -28.96 15.67 6.33
C GLY A 54 -27.94 16.61 6.99
N GLY A 55 -27.53 17.59 6.23
CA GLY A 55 -26.54 18.60 6.61
C GLY A 55 -25.15 18.28 6.08
N GLU A 56 -24.46 19.34 5.71
CA GLU A 56 -23.10 19.26 5.19
C GLU A 56 -22.09 19.33 6.34
N THR A 57 -21.25 18.33 6.46
CA THR A 57 -20.14 18.33 7.41
C THR A 57 -18.91 19.04 6.86
N GLY A 58 -18.88 19.32 5.56
CA GLY A 58 -17.71 19.79 4.80
C GLY A 58 -16.68 18.69 4.55
N LEU A 59 -16.94 17.46 5.02
CA LEU A 59 -16.08 16.29 4.84
C LEU A 59 -16.58 15.40 3.69
N PRO A 60 -15.73 14.56 3.11
CA PRO A 60 -16.16 13.60 2.11
C PRO A 60 -17.29 12.72 2.64
N PRO A 61 -18.41 12.56 1.91
CA PRO A 61 -19.55 11.81 2.39
C PRO A 61 -19.20 10.34 2.59
N ARG A 62 -19.67 9.76 3.70
CA ARG A 62 -19.48 8.34 4.01
C ARG A 62 -20.78 7.58 3.81
N ARG A 63 -20.68 6.52 3.04
CA ARG A 63 -21.80 5.62 2.79
C ARG A 63 -21.44 4.19 3.20
N GLY A 64 -22.44 3.34 3.30
CA GLY A 64 -22.24 1.89 3.41
C GLY A 64 -21.82 1.29 2.05
N PRO A 65 -21.43 0.02 2.03
CA PRO A 65 -21.13 -0.67 0.79
C PRO A 65 -22.34 -0.75 -0.15
N ASP A 66 -22.08 -0.86 -1.44
CA ASP A 66 -23.09 -1.23 -2.44
C ASP A 66 -23.64 -2.61 -2.10
N LEU A 67 -24.97 -2.73 -1.95
CA LEU A 67 -25.65 -3.98 -1.63
C LEU A 67 -26.24 -4.67 -2.86
N ASN A 68 -26.17 -4.08 -4.06
CA ASN A 68 -26.62 -4.71 -5.29
C ASN A 68 -25.78 -5.97 -5.56
N GLY A 69 -26.44 -7.14 -5.62
CA GLY A 69 -25.79 -8.43 -5.80
C GLY A 69 -24.86 -8.86 -4.64
N VAL A 70 -25.11 -8.42 -3.41
CA VAL A 70 -24.24 -8.70 -2.27
C VAL A 70 -24.06 -10.19 -2.01
N THR A 71 -25.09 -11.03 -2.21
CA THR A 71 -25.03 -12.49 -2.04
C THR A 71 -24.15 -13.21 -3.07
N GLN A 72 -23.73 -12.51 -4.14
CA GLN A 72 -22.78 -13.04 -5.12
C GLN A 72 -21.30 -12.72 -4.73
N ARG A 73 -21.08 -11.96 -3.69
CA ARG A 73 -19.74 -11.54 -3.21
C ARG A 73 -19.47 -11.98 -1.78
N VAL A 74 -20.53 -12.09 -0.98
CA VAL A 74 -20.48 -12.37 0.46
C VAL A 74 -21.35 -13.57 0.76
N GLN A 75 -20.89 -14.46 1.62
CA GLN A 75 -21.64 -15.64 2.08
C GLN A 75 -22.95 -15.21 2.75
N ALA A 76 -24.08 -15.77 2.32
CA ALA A 76 -25.39 -15.44 2.86
C ALA A 76 -25.51 -15.70 4.36
N GLU A 77 -24.87 -16.78 4.85
CA GLU A 77 -24.86 -17.11 6.29
C GLU A 77 -24.11 -16.05 7.12
N TRP A 78 -23.02 -15.50 6.61
CA TRP A 78 -22.36 -14.38 7.28
C TRP A 78 -23.26 -13.14 7.29
N LEU A 79 -23.91 -12.86 6.15
CA LEU A 79 -24.79 -11.70 6.01
C LEU A 79 -25.98 -11.81 6.97
N ARG A 80 -26.58 -13.00 7.15
CA ARG A 80 -27.63 -13.28 8.14
C ARG A 80 -27.18 -12.89 9.55
N ARG A 81 -26.03 -13.37 10.00
CA ARG A 81 -25.47 -13.05 11.31
C ARG A 81 -25.17 -11.57 11.47
N PHE A 82 -24.63 -10.95 10.43
CA PHE A 82 -24.32 -9.52 10.45
C PHE A 82 -25.60 -8.66 10.54
N LEU A 83 -26.64 -9.00 9.80
CA LEU A 83 -27.93 -8.31 9.88
C LEU A 83 -28.59 -8.47 11.27
N ALA A 84 -28.46 -9.65 11.88
CA ALA A 84 -29.01 -9.92 13.21
C ALA A 84 -28.28 -9.14 14.31
N ASN A 85 -26.97 -9.05 14.25
CA ASN A 85 -26.16 -8.28 15.20
C ASN A 85 -24.84 -7.84 14.57
N PRO A 86 -24.78 -6.61 14.00
CA PRO A 86 -23.60 -6.13 13.29
C PRO A 86 -22.32 -6.12 14.13
N SER A 87 -22.39 -5.66 15.38
CA SER A 87 -21.21 -5.55 16.26
C SER A 87 -20.69 -6.91 16.73
N ALA A 88 -21.56 -7.90 16.92
CA ALA A 88 -21.15 -9.27 17.26
C ALA A 88 -20.52 -10.00 16.06
N ALA A 89 -20.99 -9.72 14.84
CA ALA A 89 -20.44 -10.31 13.62
C ALA A 89 -19.16 -9.63 13.12
N HIS A 90 -18.97 -8.35 13.43
CA HIS A 90 -17.82 -7.55 13.10
C HIS A 90 -17.58 -6.49 14.17
N GLU A 91 -16.66 -6.77 15.05
CA GLU A 91 -16.26 -5.85 16.13
C GLU A 91 -15.77 -4.51 15.56
N GLY A 92 -16.21 -3.39 16.16
CA GLY A 92 -15.86 -2.04 15.71
C GLY A 92 -16.59 -1.59 14.42
N THR A 93 -17.60 -2.32 13.95
CA THR A 93 -18.37 -1.92 12.78
C THR A 93 -19.09 -0.58 12.96
N ASN A 94 -19.11 0.24 11.90
CA ASN A 94 -19.83 1.52 11.88
C ASN A 94 -21.32 1.35 11.47
N MET A 95 -21.74 0.14 11.13
CA MET A 95 -23.17 -0.13 10.88
C MET A 95 -23.92 -0.28 12.20
N PRO A 96 -24.95 0.52 12.45
CA PRO A 96 -25.78 0.36 13.65
C PRO A 96 -26.66 -0.89 13.56
N HIS A 97 -27.12 -1.35 14.71
CA HIS A 97 -28.14 -2.37 14.78
C HIS A 97 -29.53 -1.75 14.52
N LEU A 98 -30.23 -2.25 13.50
CA LEU A 98 -31.51 -1.72 13.01
C LEU A 98 -32.65 -2.72 13.03
N LEU A 99 -32.36 -4.01 12.91
CA LEU A 99 -33.34 -5.04 12.63
C LEU A 99 -33.76 -5.80 13.90
N ALA A 100 -35.06 -6.08 14.02
CA ALA A 100 -35.53 -7.12 14.92
C ALA A 100 -35.17 -8.50 14.36
N GLN A 101 -35.05 -9.51 15.20
CA GLN A 101 -34.66 -10.87 14.77
C GLN A 101 -35.60 -11.45 13.68
N ALA A 102 -36.93 -11.16 13.79
CA ALA A 102 -37.92 -11.63 12.82
C ALA A 102 -37.81 -10.97 11.43
N ASP A 103 -37.05 -9.88 11.31
CA ASP A 103 -36.90 -9.12 10.07
C ASP A 103 -35.64 -9.52 9.27
N VAL A 104 -34.75 -10.29 9.89
CA VAL A 104 -33.46 -10.67 9.30
C VAL A 104 -33.63 -11.51 8.05
N GLU A 105 -34.44 -12.57 8.09
CA GLU A 105 -34.68 -13.45 6.93
C GLU A 105 -35.36 -12.71 5.78
N PRO A 106 -36.46 -11.98 5.98
CA PRO A 106 -37.04 -11.18 4.92
C PRO A 106 -36.04 -10.22 4.24
N VAL A 107 -35.25 -9.49 5.04
CA VAL A 107 -34.23 -8.57 4.49
C VAL A 107 -33.15 -9.33 3.73
N LEU A 108 -32.68 -10.47 4.22
CA LEU A 108 -31.71 -11.30 3.52
C LEU A 108 -32.23 -11.79 2.16
N HIS A 109 -33.48 -12.24 2.11
CA HIS A 109 -34.13 -12.69 0.87
C HIS A 109 -34.32 -11.53 -0.11
N TYR A 110 -34.68 -10.33 0.36
CA TYR A 110 -34.71 -9.14 -0.51
C TYR A 110 -33.34 -8.84 -1.09
N LEU A 111 -32.28 -8.79 -0.26
CA LEU A 111 -30.90 -8.54 -0.72
C LEU A 111 -30.43 -9.62 -1.71
N GLY A 112 -30.85 -10.87 -1.53
CA GLY A 112 -30.57 -11.96 -2.46
C GLY A 112 -31.28 -11.84 -3.79
N SER A 113 -32.44 -11.16 -3.84
CA SER A 113 -33.19 -10.90 -5.08
C SER A 113 -32.67 -9.72 -5.88
N VAL A 114 -31.89 -8.82 -5.25
CA VAL A 114 -31.34 -7.62 -5.89
C VAL A 114 -30.20 -7.98 -6.82
N LYS A 115 -30.34 -7.67 -8.10
CA LYS A 115 -29.33 -7.94 -9.12
C LYS A 115 -28.14 -6.97 -8.98
N PRO A 116 -26.91 -7.40 -9.24
CA PRO A 116 -25.76 -6.51 -9.29
C PRO A 116 -25.87 -5.54 -10.47
N LYS A 117 -25.39 -4.31 -10.31
CA LYS A 117 -25.33 -3.30 -11.39
C LYS A 117 -24.40 -3.73 -12.53
N VAL A 118 -23.32 -4.40 -12.17
CA VAL A 118 -22.37 -5.02 -13.09
C VAL A 118 -22.22 -6.49 -12.69
N ALA A 119 -22.30 -7.39 -13.66
CA ALA A 119 -22.20 -8.82 -13.37
C ALA A 119 -20.95 -9.16 -12.56
N VAL A 120 -21.12 -9.82 -11.43
CA VAL A 120 -20.01 -10.31 -10.59
C VAL A 120 -19.42 -11.53 -11.28
N LYS A 121 -18.25 -11.35 -11.91
CA LYS A 121 -17.53 -12.43 -12.59
C LYS A 121 -16.32 -12.80 -11.74
N LEU A 122 -16.49 -13.74 -10.83
CA LEU A 122 -15.36 -14.31 -10.09
C LEU A 122 -14.63 -15.29 -11.00
N LYS A 123 -13.33 -15.03 -11.22
CA LYS A 123 -12.49 -15.89 -12.06
C LYS A 123 -11.95 -17.07 -11.25
N PRO A 124 -11.74 -18.24 -11.88
CA PRO A 124 -10.91 -19.28 -11.31
C PRO A 124 -9.47 -18.75 -11.09
N LEU A 125 -8.90 -19.07 -9.95
CA LEU A 125 -7.53 -18.72 -9.60
C LEU A 125 -6.61 -19.90 -9.89
N ARG A 126 -5.36 -19.65 -10.27
CA ARG A 126 -4.43 -20.73 -10.66
C ARG A 126 -3.33 -20.97 -9.65
N HIS A 127 -2.85 -19.92 -9.02
CA HIS A 127 -1.75 -20.00 -8.06
C HIS A 127 -2.09 -19.17 -6.83
N VAL A 128 -1.68 -19.61 -5.66
CA VAL A 128 -1.81 -18.88 -4.40
C VAL A 128 -0.53 -19.04 -3.60
N ASN A 129 0.22 -17.96 -3.45
CA ASN A 129 1.42 -17.93 -2.63
C ASN A 129 1.15 -17.15 -1.34
N THR A 130 0.77 -17.86 -0.28
CA THR A 130 0.43 -17.25 1.01
C THR A 130 1.64 -16.62 1.70
N ALA A 131 2.86 -17.10 1.45
CA ALA A 131 4.08 -16.49 1.97
C ALA A 131 4.32 -15.12 1.32
N GLN A 132 4.16 -15.01 0.00
CA GLN A 132 4.22 -13.75 -0.72
C GLN A 132 3.10 -12.80 -0.27
N GLY A 133 1.88 -13.33 -0.09
CA GLY A 133 0.74 -12.55 0.43
C GLY A 133 0.99 -11.99 1.82
N ASN A 134 1.64 -12.77 2.69
CA ASN A 134 2.08 -12.34 4.02
C ASN A 134 3.09 -11.17 3.91
N GLU A 135 4.10 -11.29 3.07
CA GLU A 135 5.10 -10.24 2.85
C GLU A 135 4.46 -8.96 2.31
N ILE A 136 3.67 -9.06 1.24
CA ILE A 136 3.01 -7.91 0.62
C ILE A 136 2.09 -7.21 1.62
N PHE A 137 1.25 -7.95 2.36
CA PHE A 137 0.36 -7.38 3.37
C PHE A 137 1.11 -6.52 4.40
N HIS A 138 2.31 -6.95 4.82
CA HIS A 138 3.09 -6.26 5.84
C HIS A 138 3.96 -5.12 5.31
N THR A 139 4.24 -5.06 4.00
CA THR A 139 5.21 -4.11 3.44
C THR A 139 4.61 -3.01 2.58
N VAL A 140 3.46 -3.26 1.93
CA VAL A 140 2.87 -2.28 0.99
C VAL A 140 1.98 -1.22 1.64
N GLY A 141 1.72 -1.34 2.96
CA GLY A 141 0.98 -0.33 3.74
C GLY A 141 -0.33 -0.78 4.36
N CYS A 142 -0.76 -2.06 4.19
CA CYS A 142 -2.01 -2.55 4.81
C CYS A 142 -1.97 -2.44 6.34
N VAL A 143 -0.81 -2.69 6.95
CA VAL A 143 -0.58 -2.59 8.40
C VAL A 143 -0.60 -1.16 8.96
N ALA A 144 -0.68 -0.13 8.11
CA ALA A 144 -0.94 1.23 8.58
C ALA A 144 -2.37 1.37 9.17
N CYS A 145 -3.32 0.55 8.68
CA CYS A 145 -4.72 0.56 9.12
C CYS A 145 -5.14 -0.73 9.81
N HIS A 146 -4.56 -1.88 9.46
CA HIS A 146 -4.87 -3.18 10.02
C HIS A 146 -3.79 -3.66 10.97
N ALA A 147 -4.14 -4.50 11.94
CA ALA A 147 -3.15 -5.13 12.80
C ALA A 147 -2.27 -6.09 12.00
N PRO A 148 -0.94 -6.10 12.23
CA PRO A 148 -0.05 -7.05 11.59
C PRO A 148 -0.30 -8.47 12.09
N GLY A 149 0.06 -9.45 11.28
CA GLY A 149 0.03 -10.87 11.67
C GLY A 149 1.13 -11.20 12.68
N LYS A 150 0.81 -11.99 13.69
CA LYS A 150 1.73 -12.33 14.80
C LYS A 150 3.01 -13.04 14.38
N LYS A 151 3.01 -13.70 13.21
CA LYS A 151 4.15 -14.49 12.72
C LYS A 151 5.12 -13.71 11.84
N PHE A 152 4.74 -12.53 11.37
CA PHE A 152 5.61 -11.70 10.55
C PHE A 152 6.58 -10.92 11.44
N GLN A 153 7.84 -10.99 11.11
CA GLN A 153 8.91 -10.24 11.78
C GLN A 153 9.49 -9.23 10.79
N PRO A 154 9.34 -7.92 11.04
CA PRO A 154 9.99 -6.92 10.21
C PRO A 154 11.51 -7.00 10.35
N PRO A 155 12.29 -6.60 9.31
CA PRO A 155 13.75 -6.73 9.30
C PRO A 155 14.46 -6.09 10.50
N ASP A 156 13.99 -4.92 10.93
CA ASP A 156 14.58 -4.17 12.05
C ASP A 156 14.03 -4.61 13.44
N GLY A 157 13.20 -5.67 13.47
CA GLY A 157 12.48 -6.09 14.67
C GLY A 157 11.36 -5.14 15.08
N LEU A 158 10.66 -5.50 16.16
CA LEU A 158 9.61 -4.68 16.75
C LEU A 158 10.09 -4.01 18.04
N PRO A 159 9.66 -2.78 18.35
CA PRO A 159 9.83 -2.20 19.65
C PRO A 159 9.24 -3.13 20.73
N LYS A 160 9.90 -3.19 21.88
CA LYS A 160 9.39 -3.91 23.05
C LYS A 160 8.01 -3.34 23.42
N ASP A 161 7.08 -4.21 23.77
CA ASP A 161 5.71 -3.86 24.17
C ASP A 161 4.87 -3.20 23.05
N SER A 162 5.13 -3.56 21.79
CA SER A 162 4.31 -3.10 20.67
C SER A 162 2.87 -3.57 20.79
N ASP A 163 1.93 -2.63 20.86
CA ASP A 163 0.49 -2.86 20.89
C ASP A 163 -0.16 -2.39 19.59
N PHE A 164 -0.84 -3.31 18.90
CA PHE A 164 -1.56 -3.06 17.65
C PHE A 164 -3.08 -3.15 17.81
N THR A 165 -3.59 -3.45 19.01
CA THR A 165 -5.03 -3.63 19.28
C THR A 165 -5.77 -2.31 19.14
N HIS A 166 -5.18 -1.24 19.65
CA HIS A 166 -5.72 0.10 19.49
C HIS A 166 -5.41 0.67 18.10
N ARG A 167 -6.38 1.42 17.53
CA ARG A 167 -6.22 2.13 16.23
C ARG A 167 -6.07 1.20 15.02
N SER A 168 -6.49 -0.05 15.13
CA SER A 168 -6.56 -0.98 14.01
C SER A 168 -8.00 -1.24 13.61
N VAL A 169 -8.25 -1.21 12.30
CA VAL A 169 -9.52 -1.70 11.75
C VAL A 169 -9.50 -3.21 11.81
N SER A 170 -10.39 -3.79 12.61
CA SER A 170 -10.49 -5.23 12.78
C SER A 170 -10.97 -5.92 11.50
N PHE A 171 -10.61 -7.20 11.35
CA PHE A 171 -11.21 -8.05 10.34
C PHE A 171 -12.41 -8.81 10.92
N PRO A 172 -13.54 -8.91 10.20
CA PRO A 172 -14.55 -9.91 10.52
C PRO A 172 -13.94 -11.31 10.35
N LYS A 173 -14.64 -12.36 10.73
CA LYS A 173 -14.24 -13.73 10.39
C LYS A 173 -14.26 -13.90 8.85
N LEU A 174 -13.13 -13.61 8.19
CA LEU A 174 -13.03 -13.48 6.73
C LEU A 174 -13.44 -14.77 6.02
N ALA A 175 -13.00 -15.94 6.49
CA ALA A 175 -13.36 -17.23 5.89
C ALA A 175 -14.88 -17.53 5.93
N GLY A 176 -15.59 -16.97 6.90
CA GLY A 176 -17.05 -17.07 6.94
C GLY A 176 -17.76 -16.05 6.06
N LYS A 177 -17.08 -14.96 5.68
CA LYS A 177 -17.63 -13.85 4.90
C LYS A 177 -17.34 -14.00 3.40
N TYR A 178 -16.12 -14.35 3.05
CA TYR A 178 -15.63 -14.40 1.67
C TYR A 178 -15.15 -15.80 1.30
N VAL A 179 -15.21 -16.09 0.02
CA VAL A 179 -14.36 -17.12 -0.61
C VAL A 179 -13.11 -16.45 -1.17
N LEU A 180 -12.07 -17.23 -1.49
CA LEU A 180 -10.78 -16.72 -1.92
C LEU A 180 -10.90 -15.72 -3.09
N SER A 181 -11.60 -16.10 -4.16
CA SER A 181 -11.79 -15.26 -5.35
C SER A 181 -12.55 -13.96 -5.05
N SER A 182 -13.56 -13.98 -4.17
CA SER A 182 -14.32 -12.78 -3.83
C SER A 182 -13.55 -11.83 -2.91
N LEU A 183 -12.68 -12.36 -2.03
CA LEU A 183 -11.78 -11.55 -1.23
C LEU A 183 -10.69 -10.94 -2.10
N ALA A 184 -10.09 -11.70 -3.02
CA ALA A 184 -9.10 -11.19 -3.96
C ALA A 184 -9.65 -10.05 -4.84
N ASP A 185 -10.87 -10.21 -5.38
CA ASP A 185 -11.52 -9.16 -6.17
C ASP A 185 -11.79 -7.89 -5.33
N PHE A 186 -12.21 -8.06 -4.07
CA PHE A 186 -12.40 -6.95 -3.14
C PHE A 186 -11.07 -6.24 -2.79
N ILE A 187 -9.98 -6.97 -2.52
CA ILE A 187 -8.66 -6.40 -2.21
C ILE A 187 -8.10 -5.64 -3.41
N ARG A 188 -8.26 -6.18 -4.61
CA ARG A 188 -7.79 -5.57 -5.85
C ARG A 188 -8.45 -4.20 -6.11
N ASP A 189 -9.75 -4.09 -5.90
CA ASP A 189 -10.48 -2.84 -6.10
C ASP A 189 -11.64 -2.66 -5.13
N PRO A 190 -11.37 -2.26 -3.88
CA PRO A 190 -12.39 -2.06 -2.86
C PRO A 190 -13.40 -0.97 -3.23
N LEU A 191 -13.00 0.01 -4.07
CA LEU A 191 -13.83 1.15 -4.45
C LEU A 191 -15.05 0.75 -5.28
N LYS A 192 -15.03 -0.40 -5.95
CA LYS A 192 -16.22 -0.96 -6.63
C LYS A 192 -17.37 -1.22 -5.66
N VAL A 193 -17.05 -1.63 -4.44
CA VAL A 193 -18.03 -2.00 -3.40
C VAL A 193 -18.17 -0.88 -2.37
N ARG A 194 -17.09 -0.14 -2.11
CA ARG A 194 -17.01 0.96 -1.14
C ARG A 194 -16.50 2.23 -1.80
N PRO A 195 -17.32 2.87 -2.65
CA PRO A 195 -16.90 4.08 -3.38
C PRO A 195 -16.63 5.28 -2.48
N ASP A 196 -17.04 5.21 -1.20
CA ASP A 196 -16.73 6.21 -0.18
C ASP A 196 -15.25 6.21 0.27
N GLY A 197 -14.43 5.26 -0.21
CA GLY A 197 -13.00 5.18 0.09
C GLY A 197 -12.65 4.71 1.49
N ARG A 198 -13.59 4.17 2.27
CA ARG A 198 -13.32 3.66 3.64
C ARG A 198 -12.27 2.55 3.66
N MET A 199 -12.26 1.68 2.66
CA MET A 199 -11.15 0.82 2.29
C MET A 199 -10.64 1.33 0.94
N PRO A 200 -9.47 2.00 0.88
CA PRO A 200 -8.94 2.54 -0.37
C PRO A 200 -8.33 1.46 -1.24
N ARG A 201 -8.17 1.77 -2.52
CA ARG A 201 -7.47 0.91 -3.47
C ARG A 201 -5.96 1.14 -3.35
N THR A 202 -5.20 0.09 -3.07
CA THR A 202 -3.74 0.10 -3.13
C THR A 202 -3.28 -0.39 -4.51
N ALA A 203 -2.29 0.26 -5.11
CA ALA A 203 -1.73 -0.16 -6.39
C ALA A 203 -1.06 -1.54 -6.23
N MET A 204 -1.66 -2.56 -6.86
CA MET A 204 -1.18 -3.94 -6.86
C MET A 204 -1.67 -4.64 -8.11
N ASP A 205 -0.99 -5.70 -8.53
CA ASP A 205 -1.47 -6.54 -9.61
C ASP A 205 -2.53 -7.56 -9.14
N GLU A 206 -3.04 -8.35 -10.07
CA GLU A 206 -4.08 -9.35 -9.76
C GLU A 206 -3.53 -10.46 -8.87
N GLN A 207 -2.27 -10.87 -9.06
CA GLN A 207 -1.63 -11.92 -8.28
C GLN A 207 -1.33 -11.47 -6.85
N ASP A 208 -0.84 -10.25 -6.64
CA ASP A 208 -0.67 -9.65 -5.32
C ASP A 208 -1.96 -9.77 -4.48
N ALA A 209 -3.12 -9.42 -5.09
CA ALA A 209 -4.41 -9.48 -4.41
C ALA A 209 -4.85 -10.91 -4.07
N VAL A 210 -4.56 -11.88 -4.95
CA VAL A 210 -4.83 -13.32 -4.72
C VAL A 210 -3.98 -13.84 -3.57
N ASP A 211 -2.70 -13.52 -3.55
CA ASP A 211 -1.75 -13.99 -2.54
C ASP A 211 -2.09 -13.41 -1.15
N ILE A 212 -2.44 -12.11 -1.09
CA ILE A 212 -2.93 -11.48 0.16
C ILE A 212 -4.23 -12.13 0.63
N ALA A 213 -5.17 -12.40 -0.28
CA ALA A 213 -6.43 -13.06 0.09
C ALA A 213 -6.18 -14.47 0.65
N GLY A 214 -5.26 -15.22 0.04
CA GLY A 214 -4.81 -16.53 0.51
C GLY A 214 -4.23 -16.44 1.91
N TYR A 215 -3.31 -15.50 2.14
CA TYR A 215 -2.73 -15.25 3.45
C TYR A 215 -3.80 -14.95 4.51
N LEU A 216 -4.70 -14.01 4.23
CA LEU A 216 -5.74 -13.57 5.18
C LEU A 216 -6.79 -14.64 5.48
N LEU A 217 -7.01 -15.60 4.57
CA LEU A 217 -7.90 -16.74 4.77
C LEU A 217 -7.21 -17.94 5.38
N ASN A 218 -5.90 -17.88 5.65
CA ASN A 218 -5.06 -19.03 6.04
C ASN A 218 -5.21 -20.21 5.04
N PHE A 219 -5.22 -19.87 3.76
CA PHE A 219 -5.36 -20.85 2.69
C PHE A 219 -4.05 -21.65 2.56
N GLU A 220 -4.16 -22.96 2.38
CA GLU A 220 -2.98 -23.76 2.02
C GLU A 220 -2.65 -23.45 0.55
N GLY A 221 -1.38 -23.10 0.28
CA GLY A 221 -0.92 -22.76 -1.07
C GLY A 221 -1.26 -23.87 -2.07
N SER A 222 -1.61 -23.49 -3.29
CA SER A 222 -2.00 -24.44 -4.35
C SER A 222 -1.47 -23.98 -5.70
N ASP A 223 -0.96 -24.92 -6.47
CA ASP A 223 -0.58 -24.73 -7.89
C ASP A 223 -1.69 -25.16 -8.87
N GLY A 224 -2.81 -25.66 -8.35
CA GLY A 224 -3.96 -26.08 -9.14
C GLY A 224 -4.96 -24.96 -9.38
N THR A 225 -5.92 -25.22 -10.28
CA THR A 225 -7.04 -24.32 -10.54
C THR A 225 -8.05 -24.36 -9.38
N ILE A 226 -8.28 -23.21 -8.75
CA ILE A 226 -9.23 -23.04 -7.65
C ILE A 226 -10.50 -22.41 -8.22
N ALA A 227 -11.58 -23.18 -8.25
CA ALA A 227 -12.87 -22.67 -8.68
C ALA A 227 -13.50 -21.74 -7.64
N PRO A 228 -14.15 -20.63 -8.03
CA PRO A 228 -14.90 -19.80 -7.11
C PRO A 228 -16.12 -20.59 -6.57
N LYS A 229 -16.17 -20.78 -5.25
CA LYS A 229 -17.26 -21.54 -4.59
C LYS A 229 -18.02 -20.63 -3.62
N ILE A 230 -18.79 -19.66 -4.13
CA ILE A 230 -19.84 -19.02 -3.33
C ILE A 230 -21.06 -19.92 -3.39
N SER A 231 -21.61 -20.27 -2.22
CA SER A 231 -22.85 -21.05 -2.15
C SER A 231 -23.99 -20.23 -2.78
N PRO A 232 -24.67 -20.73 -3.81
CA PRO A 232 -25.80 -20.01 -4.39
C PRO A 232 -26.85 -19.72 -3.32
N PHE A 233 -27.36 -18.49 -3.31
CA PHE A 233 -28.47 -18.12 -2.45
C PHE A 233 -29.74 -17.98 -3.31
N THR A 234 -30.73 -18.84 -3.04
CA THR A 234 -32.04 -18.78 -3.71
C THR A 234 -32.97 -17.94 -2.86
N SER A 235 -33.49 -16.87 -3.42
CA SER A 235 -34.40 -15.97 -2.73
C SER A 235 -35.83 -16.49 -2.82
N ASP A 236 -36.52 -16.57 -1.68
CA ASP A 236 -37.98 -16.78 -1.63
C ASP A 236 -38.64 -15.43 -1.95
N LYS A 237 -39.65 -15.45 -2.86
CA LYS A 237 -40.34 -14.26 -3.35
C LYS A 237 -41.17 -13.59 -2.25
N ALA A 238 -41.89 -14.33 -1.45
CA ALA A 238 -42.77 -13.76 -0.42
C ALA A 238 -41.94 -13.08 0.70
N LEU A 239 -40.85 -13.75 1.11
CA LEU A 239 -39.90 -13.16 2.05
C LEU A 239 -39.21 -11.92 1.46
N ALA A 240 -38.84 -11.96 0.19
CA ALA A 240 -38.19 -10.81 -0.47
C ALA A 240 -39.15 -9.61 -0.57
N ASP A 241 -40.40 -9.81 -0.90
CA ASP A 241 -41.42 -8.74 -0.94
C ASP A 241 -41.65 -8.13 0.44
N ARG A 242 -41.71 -8.95 1.49
CA ARG A 242 -41.73 -8.46 2.89
C ARG A 242 -40.45 -7.70 3.25
N GLY A 243 -39.30 -8.24 2.88
CA GLY A 243 -37.99 -7.63 3.12
C GLY A 243 -37.83 -6.28 2.47
N ARG A 244 -38.38 -6.09 1.25
CA ARG A 244 -38.42 -4.81 0.57
C ARG A 244 -39.11 -3.74 1.42
N GLY A 245 -40.26 -4.06 1.99
CA GLY A 245 -41.00 -3.16 2.89
C GLY A 245 -40.17 -2.76 4.13
N ILE A 246 -39.46 -3.74 4.72
CA ILE A 246 -38.60 -3.49 5.89
C ILE A 246 -37.39 -2.62 5.49
N VAL A 247 -36.72 -2.91 4.38
CA VAL A 247 -35.59 -2.12 3.87
C VAL A 247 -35.97 -0.67 3.63
N ALA A 248 -37.17 -0.43 3.07
CA ALA A 248 -37.73 0.92 2.86
C ALA A 248 -38.05 1.62 4.17
N SER A 249 -38.73 0.97 5.13
CA SER A 249 -39.12 1.53 6.41
C SER A 249 -37.91 1.82 7.32
N GLN A 250 -36.91 0.91 7.34
CA GLN A 250 -35.63 1.08 8.05
C GLN A 250 -34.64 1.99 7.31
N ARG A 251 -35.01 2.52 6.14
CA ARG A 251 -34.26 3.51 5.37
C ARG A 251 -32.84 3.07 5.01
N CYS A 252 -32.60 1.80 4.73
CA CYS A 252 -31.28 1.27 4.41
C CYS A 252 -30.62 2.00 3.22
N ALA A 253 -31.42 2.49 2.26
CA ALA A 253 -30.97 3.21 1.07
C ALA A 253 -30.38 4.61 1.34
N VAL A 254 -30.55 5.20 2.54
CA VAL A 254 -29.87 6.47 2.89
C VAL A 254 -28.36 6.27 3.04
N CYS A 255 -27.93 5.06 3.47
CA CYS A 255 -26.53 4.72 3.65
C CYS A 255 -26.00 3.82 2.52
N HIS A 256 -26.82 2.88 2.03
CA HIS A 256 -26.41 1.87 1.06
C HIS A 256 -26.91 2.20 -0.35
N ASP A 257 -26.14 1.78 -1.34
CA ASP A 257 -26.61 1.77 -2.71
C ASP A 257 -27.54 0.58 -2.93
N LEU A 258 -28.78 0.88 -3.25
CA LEU A 258 -29.90 -0.07 -3.44
C LEU A 258 -30.80 0.41 -4.59
N PRO A 259 -31.70 -0.45 -5.11
CA PRO A 259 -32.67 -0.05 -6.13
C PRO A 259 -33.52 1.14 -5.72
N LYS A 260 -33.97 1.92 -6.72
CA LYS A 260 -34.74 3.18 -6.49
C LYS A 260 -36.09 2.98 -5.83
N ASP A 261 -36.67 1.80 -5.92
CA ASP A 261 -37.97 1.44 -5.33
C ASP A 261 -37.97 1.41 -3.80
N VAL A 262 -36.78 1.35 -3.17
CA VAL A 262 -36.59 1.47 -1.71
C VAL A 262 -35.86 2.76 -1.32
N ALA A 263 -35.84 3.76 -2.20
CA ALA A 263 -35.23 5.05 -1.91
C ALA A 263 -35.87 5.71 -0.69
N ALA A 264 -35.04 6.31 0.17
CA ALA A 264 -35.49 7.01 1.37
C ALA A 264 -34.89 8.42 1.43
N LYS A 265 -35.68 9.36 2.00
CA LYS A 265 -35.22 10.74 2.20
C LYS A 265 -34.62 10.91 3.58
N PRO A 266 -33.64 11.81 3.77
CA PRO A 266 -33.15 12.18 5.10
C PRO A 266 -34.28 12.67 6.01
N VAL A 267 -34.11 12.48 7.32
CA VAL A 267 -35.03 12.99 8.36
C VAL A 267 -34.37 14.18 9.03
N PRO A 268 -35.06 15.30 9.20
CA PRO A 268 -34.48 16.44 9.92
C PRO A 268 -34.01 16.04 11.33
N LEU A 269 -32.84 16.53 11.72
CA LEU A 269 -32.35 16.38 13.09
C LEU A 269 -33.26 17.13 14.03
N ARG A 270 -33.83 16.45 15.02
CA ARG A 270 -34.61 17.07 16.05
C ARG A 270 -33.73 17.25 17.31
N PRO A 271 -33.55 18.46 17.83
CA PRO A 271 -32.66 18.73 18.96
C PRO A 271 -33.22 18.27 20.32
N THR A 272 -34.33 17.56 20.34
CA THR A 272 -35.01 17.17 21.57
C THR A 272 -34.72 15.74 21.94
N GLY A 273 -34.17 15.54 23.14
CA GLY A 273 -34.12 14.26 23.85
C GLY A 273 -33.00 13.33 23.42
N ASP A 274 -33.11 12.15 23.93
CA ASP A 274 -32.02 11.18 23.98
C ASP A 274 -31.79 10.38 22.72
N GLY A 275 -32.63 10.39 21.72
CA GLY A 275 -32.46 9.77 20.39
C GLY A 275 -31.41 8.64 20.29
N CYS A 276 -30.69 8.60 19.15
CA CYS A 276 -29.60 7.62 18.95
C CYS A 276 -28.41 7.76 19.92
N LEU A 277 -28.32 8.87 20.65
CA LEU A 277 -27.24 9.13 21.62
C LEU A 277 -27.60 8.67 23.04
N SER A 278 -28.79 8.13 23.28
CA SER A 278 -29.20 7.58 24.58
C SER A 278 -28.33 6.36 24.93
N GLU A 279 -28.02 6.24 26.23
CA GLU A 279 -27.41 5.01 26.76
C GLU A 279 -28.40 3.85 26.81
N LYS A 280 -29.66 4.16 27.07
CA LYS A 280 -30.76 3.19 27.08
C LYS A 280 -31.86 3.67 26.14
N LEU A 281 -32.18 2.89 25.14
CA LEU A 281 -33.28 3.16 24.24
C LEU A 281 -34.58 2.68 24.86
N THR A 282 -35.51 3.61 25.17
CA THR A 282 -36.81 3.34 25.81
C THR A 282 -37.92 4.03 25.03
N GLY A 283 -39.14 3.50 25.11
CA GLY A 283 -40.31 4.13 24.46
C GLY A 283 -40.17 4.29 22.94
N SER A 284 -40.39 5.50 22.42
CA SER A 284 -40.33 5.83 20.98
C SER A 284 -38.95 5.73 20.37
N SER A 285 -37.90 5.57 21.17
CA SER A 285 -36.52 5.37 20.66
C SER A 285 -36.19 3.93 20.31
N LYS A 286 -37.10 2.97 20.52
CA LYS A 286 -36.86 1.54 20.22
C LYS A 286 -36.58 1.25 18.76
N ASP A 287 -37.13 2.05 17.86
CA ASP A 287 -36.96 1.88 16.38
C ASP A 287 -35.81 2.73 15.81
N MET A 288 -35.01 3.35 16.70
CA MET A 288 -33.85 4.15 16.27
C MET A 288 -32.60 3.29 16.09
N PRO A 289 -31.66 3.71 15.21
CA PRO A 289 -30.37 3.05 15.05
C PRO A 289 -29.62 2.94 16.37
N ARG A 290 -29.17 1.73 16.70
CA ARG A 290 -28.41 1.47 17.93
C ARG A 290 -26.92 1.41 17.63
N TYR A 291 -26.21 2.40 18.16
CA TYR A 291 -24.76 2.43 18.16
C TYR A 291 -24.25 2.15 19.57
N ASN A 292 -23.21 1.33 19.69
CA ASN A 292 -22.55 1.08 20.98
C ASN A 292 -21.49 2.16 21.23
N PHE A 293 -21.91 3.43 21.34
CA PHE A 293 -20.97 4.53 21.54
C PHE A 293 -20.22 4.42 22.86
N SER A 294 -18.90 4.67 22.85
CA SER A 294 -18.14 4.98 24.05
C SER A 294 -18.61 6.33 24.66
N ALA A 295 -18.28 6.53 25.93
CA ALA A 295 -18.55 7.81 26.60
C ALA A 295 -17.88 8.99 25.86
N SER A 296 -16.67 8.78 25.38
CA SER A 296 -15.89 9.76 24.61
C SER A 296 -16.58 10.12 23.29
N GLN A 297 -16.99 9.13 22.50
CA GLN A 297 -17.71 9.33 21.24
C GLN A 297 -19.03 10.09 21.47
N ARG A 298 -19.80 9.70 22.48
CA ARG A 298 -21.06 10.36 22.83
C ARG A 298 -20.85 11.81 23.23
N SER A 299 -19.82 12.09 24.07
CA SER A 299 -19.44 13.43 24.47
C SER A 299 -19.08 14.33 23.30
N ALA A 300 -18.24 13.82 22.38
CA ALA A 300 -17.83 14.55 21.18
C ALA A 300 -19.03 14.86 20.27
N LEU A 301 -19.91 13.87 20.03
CA LEU A 301 -21.12 14.07 19.23
C LEU A 301 -22.04 15.12 19.85
N LYS A 302 -22.28 15.11 21.19
CA LYS A 302 -23.07 16.12 21.87
C LYS A 302 -22.47 17.52 21.73
N LYS A 303 -21.15 17.68 21.87
CA LYS A 303 -20.44 18.94 21.66
C LYS A 303 -20.61 19.47 20.21
N TYR A 304 -20.45 18.60 19.21
CA TYR A 304 -20.66 18.99 17.82
C TYR A 304 -22.10 19.43 17.57
N LEU A 305 -23.07 18.69 18.04
CA LEU A 305 -24.49 19.01 17.84
C LEU A 305 -24.90 20.34 18.45
N SER A 306 -24.30 20.74 19.59
CA SER A 306 -24.50 22.06 20.18
C SER A 306 -23.86 23.21 19.43
N GLN A 307 -22.86 22.92 18.57
CA GLN A 307 -22.08 23.88 17.75
C GLN A 307 -22.24 23.61 16.24
N ARG A 308 -23.28 22.89 15.83
CA ARG A 308 -23.41 22.38 14.46
C ARG A 308 -23.40 23.46 13.39
N ASN A 309 -23.86 24.66 13.70
CA ASN A 309 -23.94 25.78 12.76
C ASN A 309 -22.59 26.51 12.57
N ASP A 310 -21.57 26.15 13.36
CA ASP A 310 -20.26 26.77 13.27
C ASP A 310 -19.58 26.32 11.97
N THR A 311 -19.15 27.29 11.19
CA THR A 311 -18.46 27.05 9.92
C THR A 311 -17.01 26.64 10.19
N ALA A 312 -16.61 25.44 9.73
CA ALA A 312 -15.22 25.03 9.84
C ALA A 312 -14.35 25.76 8.81
N SER A 313 -13.16 26.18 9.23
CA SER A 313 -12.18 26.80 8.36
C SER A 313 -11.61 25.78 7.35
N PRO A 314 -11.04 26.23 6.21
CA PRO A 314 -10.35 25.32 5.28
C PRO A 314 -9.25 24.48 5.93
N ALA A 315 -8.52 25.02 6.92
CA ALA A 315 -7.48 24.30 7.66
C ALA A 315 -8.07 23.19 8.54
N GLN A 316 -9.18 23.47 9.24
CA GLN A 316 -9.88 22.45 10.01
C GLN A 316 -10.45 21.35 9.10
N LEU A 317 -11.08 21.72 7.98
CA LEU A 317 -11.62 20.73 7.04
C LEU A 317 -10.51 19.88 6.38
N ALA A 318 -9.37 20.48 6.04
CA ALA A 318 -8.21 19.74 5.55
C ALA A 318 -7.73 18.69 6.58
N THR A 319 -7.56 19.11 7.84
CA THR A 319 -7.13 18.22 8.94
C THR A 319 -8.14 17.08 9.15
N LEU A 320 -9.42 17.41 9.30
CA LEU A 320 -10.47 16.41 9.50
C LEU A 320 -10.64 15.47 8.30
N THR A 321 -10.42 15.95 7.06
CA THR A 321 -10.42 15.10 5.87
C THR A 321 -9.26 14.11 5.89
N LEU A 322 -8.05 14.57 6.27
CA LEU A 322 -6.87 13.69 6.43
C LEU A 322 -7.09 12.64 7.54
N GLU A 323 -7.78 13.00 8.62
CA GLU A 323 -8.15 12.09 9.71
C GLU A 323 -9.24 11.09 9.26
N ALA A 324 -10.28 11.56 8.57
CA ALA A 324 -11.36 10.74 8.04
C ALA A 324 -10.84 9.67 7.06
N LEU A 325 -9.93 10.07 6.15
CA LEU A 325 -9.30 9.17 5.18
C LEU A 325 -8.10 8.42 5.74
N ASN A 326 -7.77 8.60 7.03
CA ASN A 326 -6.64 7.99 7.71
C ASN A 326 -5.27 8.24 7.02
N CYS A 327 -5.13 9.37 6.30
CA CYS A 327 -3.86 9.76 5.67
C CYS A 327 -2.74 9.93 6.71
N LEU A 328 -3.11 10.37 7.92
CA LEU A 328 -2.20 10.58 9.03
C LEU A 328 -1.68 9.29 9.69
N ALA A 329 -2.13 8.10 9.23
CA ALA A 329 -1.49 6.83 9.62
C ALA A 329 -0.10 6.66 8.99
N CYS A 330 0.11 7.31 7.82
CA CYS A 330 1.34 7.24 7.06
C CYS A 330 2.08 8.57 6.99
N HIS A 331 1.33 9.68 6.95
CA HIS A 331 1.86 11.03 6.79
C HIS A 331 1.80 11.82 8.09
N ASP A 332 2.82 12.60 8.33
CA ASP A 332 2.82 13.67 9.34
C ASP A 332 2.35 14.99 8.70
N ARG A 333 1.60 15.79 9.47
CA ARG A 333 1.28 17.18 9.14
C ARG A 333 1.30 18.03 10.40
N ASP A 334 2.14 19.03 10.43
CA ASP A 334 2.29 19.99 11.54
C ASP A 334 2.56 19.29 12.88
N GLY A 335 3.39 18.24 12.86
CA GLY A 335 3.69 17.41 14.03
C GLY A 335 2.56 16.45 14.44
N ARG A 336 1.48 16.34 13.65
CA ARG A 336 0.34 15.47 13.92
C ARG A 336 0.32 14.29 12.96
N GLY A 337 0.30 13.07 13.46
CA GLY A 337 0.24 11.86 12.64
C GLY A 337 1.60 11.21 12.39
N GLY A 338 1.77 10.64 11.20
CA GLY A 338 2.89 9.76 10.84
C GLY A 338 2.69 8.33 11.36
N PRO A 339 3.51 7.35 10.93
CA PRO A 339 3.47 6.01 11.47
C PRO A 339 3.70 6.01 12.98
N ASP A 340 2.85 5.34 13.73
CA ASP A 340 3.11 5.17 15.17
C ASP A 340 4.35 4.29 15.40
N VAL A 341 4.91 4.36 16.63
CA VAL A 341 6.20 3.74 16.94
C VAL A 341 6.20 2.25 16.62
N ALA A 342 5.12 1.54 16.95
CA ALA A 342 5.00 0.10 16.69
C ALA A 342 4.94 -0.23 15.20
N ARG A 343 4.35 0.63 14.38
CA ARG A 343 4.20 0.42 12.94
C ARG A 343 5.38 0.87 12.09
N LYS A 344 6.29 1.70 12.63
CA LYS A 344 7.47 2.19 11.90
C LYS A 344 8.32 1.07 11.28
N ALA A 345 8.44 -0.06 11.96
CA ALA A 345 9.22 -1.20 11.49
C ALA A 345 8.70 -1.84 10.18
N TYR A 346 7.44 -1.60 9.83
CA TYR A 346 6.82 -2.11 8.59
C TYR A 346 6.98 -1.18 7.39
N PHE A 347 7.51 0.04 7.59
CA PHE A 347 7.78 0.97 6.51
C PHE A 347 9.19 0.73 5.99
N LEU A 348 9.27 0.03 4.87
CA LEU A 348 10.53 -0.37 4.24
C LEU A 348 10.82 0.46 2.99
N GLY A 349 12.10 0.55 2.64
CA GLY A 349 12.55 1.29 1.46
C GLY A 349 14.07 1.33 1.36
N ASP A 350 14.61 2.35 0.71
CA ASP A 350 16.06 2.49 0.53
C ASP A 350 16.72 3.10 1.78
N HIS A 351 17.50 2.29 2.48
CA HIS A 351 18.23 2.70 3.70
C HIS A 351 19.27 3.79 3.43
N ASN A 352 19.82 3.91 2.20
CA ASN A 352 20.78 4.94 1.86
C ASN A 352 20.20 6.36 1.93
N LEU A 353 18.88 6.48 1.88
CA LEU A 353 18.14 7.73 2.03
C LEU A 353 17.70 8.01 3.47
N GLY A 354 18.12 7.19 4.44
CA GLY A 354 17.67 7.27 5.83
C GLY A 354 16.15 7.21 5.97
N ASP A 355 15.58 7.93 6.92
CA ASP A 355 14.12 7.99 7.12
C ASP A 355 13.37 8.50 5.89
N THR A 356 14.02 9.30 5.04
CA THR A 356 13.38 9.78 3.80
C THR A 356 13.18 8.70 2.77
N GLY A 357 13.96 7.63 2.84
CA GLY A 357 13.84 6.44 1.99
C GLY A 357 12.82 5.42 2.48
N ARG A 358 12.31 5.56 3.70
CA ARG A 358 11.40 4.60 4.34
C ARG A 358 10.00 5.16 4.59
N TYR A 359 9.90 6.42 5.05
CA TYR A 359 8.62 6.99 5.45
C TYR A 359 8.02 7.89 4.36
N PRO A 360 6.69 7.87 4.22
CA PRO A 360 5.97 8.82 3.39
C PRO A 360 6.32 10.28 3.75
N PRO A 361 6.28 11.21 2.79
CA PRO A 361 6.64 12.60 3.05
C PRO A 361 5.66 13.28 3.99
N PRO A 362 6.10 14.28 4.79
CA PRO A 362 5.18 15.11 5.54
C PRO A 362 4.24 15.90 4.61
N LEU A 363 3.02 16.14 5.10
CA LEU A 363 2.00 16.93 4.40
C LEU A 363 1.97 18.39 4.83
N THR A 364 2.81 18.80 5.79
CA THR A 364 2.99 20.19 6.19
C THR A 364 3.34 21.04 4.96
N GLY A 365 2.51 22.01 4.67
CA GLY A 365 2.68 22.88 3.51
C GLY A 365 2.52 22.18 2.14
N ALA A 366 1.91 20.99 2.07
CA ALA A 366 1.77 20.24 0.82
C ALA A 366 0.97 20.99 -0.24
N GLY A 367 -0.02 21.78 0.18
CA GLY A 367 -0.87 22.58 -0.73
C GLY A 367 -0.13 23.75 -1.40
N ARG A 368 0.91 24.31 -0.73
CA ARG A 368 1.77 25.34 -1.34
C ARG A 368 3.05 24.76 -1.97
N LYS A 369 3.36 23.51 -1.66
CA LYS A 369 4.51 22.80 -2.23
C LYS A 369 4.24 22.31 -3.63
N LEU A 370 3.12 21.62 -3.82
CA LEU A 370 2.82 20.93 -5.07
C LEU A 370 1.99 21.81 -6.01
N GLN A 371 2.26 21.70 -7.30
CA GLN A 371 1.37 22.23 -8.31
C GLN A 371 0.00 21.56 -8.17
N PRO A 372 -1.13 22.30 -8.31
CA PRO A 372 -2.47 21.74 -8.10
C PRO A 372 -2.76 20.51 -8.96
N ASP A 373 -2.41 20.55 -10.25
CA ASP A 373 -2.62 19.44 -11.18
C ASP A 373 -1.80 18.22 -10.81
N TRP A 374 -0.56 18.43 -10.34
CA TRP A 374 0.28 17.35 -9.86
C TRP A 374 -0.28 16.71 -8.60
N LEU A 375 -0.74 17.52 -7.65
CA LEU A 375 -1.38 17.03 -6.43
C LEU A 375 -2.63 16.19 -6.74
N ALA A 376 -3.47 16.64 -7.69
CA ALA A 376 -4.63 15.89 -8.16
C ALA A 376 -4.22 14.51 -8.71
N LYS A 377 -3.20 14.45 -9.57
CA LYS A 377 -2.69 13.20 -10.15
C LYS A 377 -2.07 12.25 -9.11
N VAL A 378 -1.41 12.77 -8.10
CA VAL A 378 -0.93 11.97 -6.96
C VAL A 378 -2.10 11.36 -6.17
N LEU A 379 -3.16 12.13 -5.91
CA LEU A 379 -4.34 11.68 -5.18
C LEU A 379 -5.17 10.64 -5.96
N THR A 380 -5.12 10.66 -7.29
CA THR A 380 -5.76 9.67 -8.17
C THR A 380 -4.89 8.43 -8.42
N GLY A 381 -3.63 8.45 -7.98
CA GLY A 381 -2.69 7.34 -8.14
C GLY A 381 -2.03 7.26 -9.53
N GLU A 382 -2.14 8.33 -10.34
CA GLU A 382 -1.52 8.40 -11.66
C GLU A 382 0.02 8.48 -11.56
N PHE A 383 0.54 9.13 -10.50
CA PHE A 383 1.98 9.25 -10.29
C PHE A 383 2.47 8.61 -9.00
N ARG A 384 3.55 7.82 -9.13
CA ARG A 384 4.34 7.31 -8.01
C ARG A 384 5.72 7.98 -8.02
N VAL A 385 5.90 8.98 -7.17
CA VAL A 385 7.10 9.84 -7.16
C VAL A 385 8.30 9.19 -6.46
N ARG A 386 8.06 8.24 -5.55
CA ARG A 386 9.11 7.61 -4.72
C ARG A 386 9.13 6.10 -4.95
N PRO A 387 9.76 5.61 -6.04
CA PRO A 387 9.80 4.20 -6.36
C PRO A 387 10.56 3.36 -5.32
N TYR A 388 11.45 3.99 -4.57
CA TYR A 388 12.25 3.37 -3.51
C TYR A 388 11.45 3.04 -2.23
N LEU A 389 10.25 3.59 -2.03
CA LEU A 389 9.37 3.20 -0.92
C LEU A 389 8.64 1.91 -1.27
N GLN A 390 8.65 0.91 -0.39
CA GLN A 390 7.81 -0.28 -0.56
C GLN A 390 6.35 0.05 -0.28
N THR A 391 6.08 0.89 0.73
CA THR A 391 4.74 1.39 1.03
C THR A 391 4.16 2.13 -0.16
N ARG A 392 2.97 1.71 -0.58
CA ARG A 392 2.24 2.27 -1.74
C ARG A 392 1.16 3.22 -1.23
N MET A 393 1.13 4.43 -1.77
CA MET A 393 0.08 5.40 -1.44
C MET A 393 -1.27 4.91 -1.97
N PRO A 394 -2.29 4.75 -1.10
CA PRO A 394 -3.60 4.28 -1.53
C PRO A 394 -4.42 5.38 -2.21
N VAL A 395 -5.38 4.97 -3.07
CA VAL A 395 -6.30 5.84 -3.81
C VAL A 395 -7.69 5.72 -3.20
N TYR A 396 -8.31 6.86 -2.91
CA TYR A 396 -9.61 6.95 -2.24
C TYR A 396 -10.76 7.32 -3.17
N GLY A 397 -10.51 7.38 -4.48
CA GLY A 397 -11.52 7.75 -5.48
C GLY A 397 -12.07 9.16 -5.25
N ALA A 398 -13.39 9.32 -5.39
CA ALA A 398 -14.05 10.61 -5.25
C ALA A 398 -13.90 11.25 -3.85
N ALA A 399 -13.55 10.49 -2.82
CA ALA A 399 -13.39 10.99 -1.46
C ALA A 399 -12.25 12.02 -1.31
N THR A 400 -11.29 12.06 -2.27
CA THR A 400 -10.20 13.06 -2.28
C THR A 400 -10.44 14.24 -3.21
N ALA A 401 -11.58 14.33 -3.88
CA ALA A 401 -11.84 15.34 -4.93
C ALA A 401 -11.64 16.80 -4.46
N THR A 402 -11.97 17.10 -3.21
CA THR A 402 -11.83 18.46 -2.66
C THR A 402 -10.54 18.66 -1.86
N LEU A 403 -9.80 17.58 -1.54
CA LEU A 403 -8.68 17.64 -0.62
C LEU A 403 -7.53 18.53 -1.12
N GLY A 404 -7.22 18.48 -2.42
CA GLY A 404 -6.18 19.34 -2.99
C GLY A 404 -6.47 20.83 -2.81
N ALA A 405 -7.71 21.25 -3.09
CA ALA A 405 -8.15 22.63 -2.92
C ALA A 405 -8.18 23.04 -1.42
N LEU A 406 -8.57 22.15 -0.52
CA LEU A 406 -8.54 22.41 0.91
C LEU A 406 -7.11 22.60 1.42
N LEU A 407 -6.17 21.74 0.99
CA LEU A 407 -4.76 21.87 1.34
C LEU A 407 -4.16 23.17 0.80
N ALA A 408 -4.47 23.55 -0.46
CA ALA A 408 -4.00 24.80 -1.04
C ALA A 408 -4.47 26.02 -0.24
N LYS A 409 -5.76 26.04 0.16
CA LYS A 409 -6.31 27.12 1.00
C LYS A 409 -5.72 27.11 2.42
N ALA A 410 -5.55 25.95 3.02
CA ALA A 410 -5.00 25.80 4.36
C ALA A 410 -3.53 26.23 4.46
N ASP A 411 -2.76 26.01 3.39
CA ASP A 411 -1.33 26.29 3.33
C ASP A 411 -0.99 27.62 2.64
N ALA A 412 -2.01 28.40 2.26
CA ALA A 412 -1.80 29.65 1.55
C ALA A 412 -0.90 30.61 2.35
N LYS A 413 0.15 31.10 1.68
CA LYS A 413 1.12 32.05 2.23
C LYS A 413 1.47 33.07 1.14
N LYS A 414 1.66 34.33 1.53
CA LYS A 414 2.19 35.33 0.60
C LYS A 414 3.64 34.96 0.25
N GLU A 415 3.91 34.73 -1.01
CA GLU A 415 5.23 34.37 -1.53
C GLU A 415 5.86 35.55 -2.28
N THR A 416 7.19 35.61 -2.21
CA THR A 416 7.96 36.51 -3.08
C THR A 416 8.20 35.79 -4.40
N PRO A 417 7.76 36.36 -5.54
CA PRO A 417 8.01 35.75 -6.84
C PRO A 417 9.51 35.61 -7.11
N LEU A 418 9.92 34.47 -7.68
CA LEU A 418 11.28 34.35 -8.20
C LEU A 418 11.45 35.25 -9.45
N PRO A 419 12.66 35.82 -9.67
CA PRO A 419 13.00 36.53 -10.90
C PRO A 419 12.96 35.59 -12.11
N GLY A 420 13.11 36.14 -13.32
CA GLY A 420 13.29 35.32 -14.52
C GLY A 420 14.58 34.48 -14.41
N GLY A 421 14.48 33.19 -14.77
CA GLY A 421 15.61 32.27 -14.77
C GLY A 421 16.33 32.23 -16.11
N ASP A 422 17.62 31.89 -16.06
CA ASP A 422 18.48 31.59 -17.21
C ASP A 422 18.70 30.07 -17.29
N ASP A 423 18.15 29.42 -18.30
CA ASP A 423 18.22 27.96 -18.46
C ASP A 423 19.66 27.46 -18.61
N THR A 424 20.55 28.24 -19.25
CA THR A 424 21.95 27.86 -19.43
C THR A 424 22.68 27.87 -18.07
N ALA A 425 22.46 28.92 -17.27
CA ALA A 425 23.00 28.96 -15.89
C ALA A 425 22.37 27.87 -15.01
N GLY A 426 21.07 27.60 -15.18
CA GLY A 426 20.36 26.53 -14.46
C GLY A 426 20.91 25.13 -14.80
N ARG A 427 21.17 24.85 -16.06
CA ARG A 427 21.81 23.63 -16.53
C ARG A 427 23.19 23.41 -15.89
N LYS A 428 24.00 24.44 -15.87
CA LYS A 428 25.31 24.40 -15.24
C LYS A 428 25.21 24.24 -13.72
N LEU A 429 24.36 25.01 -13.05
CA LEU A 429 24.18 24.96 -11.60
C LEU A 429 23.67 23.58 -11.12
N ALA A 430 22.73 22.95 -11.82
CA ALA A 430 22.25 21.62 -11.48
C ALA A 430 23.31 20.52 -11.67
N GLY A 431 24.31 20.77 -12.53
CA GLY A 431 25.39 19.86 -12.87
C GLY A 431 26.55 19.87 -11.89
N THR A 432 27.55 18.99 -12.16
CA THR A 432 28.79 18.87 -11.38
C THR A 432 29.98 19.65 -11.97
N LEU A 433 29.88 20.13 -13.21
CA LEU A 433 30.94 20.89 -13.87
C LEU A 433 30.83 22.38 -13.52
N GLY A 434 31.29 22.73 -12.31
CA GLY A 434 31.23 24.12 -11.80
C GLY A 434 29.84 24.55 -11.34
N GLY A 435 28.94 23.61 -11.08
CA GLY A 435 27.61 23.80 -10.49
C GLY A 435 27.55 23.46 -9.01
N VAL A 436 26.33 23.32 -8.46
CA VAL A 436 26.11 22.89 -7.07
C VAL A 436 25.90 21.38 -6.96
N GLY A 437 25.83 20.66 -8.09
CA GLY A 437 25.90 19.21 -8.15
C GLY A 437 24.62 18.49 -7.74
N CYS A 438 23.43 18.98 -8.09
CA CYS A 438 22.14 18.31 -7.81
C CYS A 438 22.13 16.86 -8.30
N ILE A 439 22.71 16.59 -9.50
CA ILE A 439 22.82 15.26 -10.09
C ILE A 439 23.69 14.27 -9.31
N THR A 440 24.44 14.71 -8.32
CA THR A 440 25.16 13.80 -7.42
C THR A 440 24.19 12.90 -6.62
N CYS A 441 23.03 13.46 -6.27
CA CYS A 441 22.02 12.74 -5.46
C CYS A 441 20.69 12.56 -6.17
N HIS A 442 20.41 13.33 -7.22
CA HIS A 442 19.11 13.31 -7.90
C HIS A 442 19.22 12.75 -9.31
N ARG A 443 18.25 11.90 -9.65
CA ARG A 443 18.05 11.47 -11.04
C ARG A 443 17.61 12.65 -11.91
N TRP A 444 17.83 12.52 -13.22
CA TRP A 444 17.33 13.43 -14.23
C TRP A 444 16.78 12.64 -15.41
N GLY A 445 15.50 12.41 -15.42
CA GLY A 445 14.84 11.56 -16.42
C GLY A 445 15.40 10.14 -16.41
N GLU A 446 15.93 9.70 -17.54
CA GLU A 446 16.54 8.38 -17.67
C GLU A 446 17.94 8.28 -17.04
N HIS A 447 18.59 9.41 -16.75
CA HIS A 447 19.90 9.42 -16.12
C HIS A 447 19.80 9.17 -14.62
N ALA A 448 20.43 8.08 -14.18
CA ALA A 448 20.60 7.81 -12.75
C ALA A 448 21.45 8.88 -12.09
N ALA A 449 21.24 9.16 -10.80
CA ALA A 449 22.12 10.04 -10.05
C ALA A 449 23.54 9.44 -10.00
N LEU A 450 24.54 10.31 -9.85
CA LEU A 450 25.95 9.89 -9.79
C LEU A 450 26.31 9.20 -8.45
N GLY A 451 25.42 9.29 -7.46
CA GLY A 451 25.59 8.72 -6.13
C GLY A 451 24.26 8.18 -5.58
N ILE A 452 23.80 8.75 -4.47
CA ILE A 452 22.53 8.34 -3.82
C ILE A 452 21.34 8.59 -4.76
N GLN A 453 20.47 7.60 -4.90
CA GLN A 453 19.32 7.66 -5.84
C GLN A 453 18.11 8.36 -5.21
N ALA A 454 18.17 9.68 -5.08
CA ALA A 454 17.02 10.48 -4.63
C ALA A 454 16.00 10.73 -5.76
N LEU A 455 15.06 11.64 -5.53
CA LEU A 455 13.98 11.95 -6.46
C LEU A 455 14.49 12.43 -7.83
N ASP A 456 13.76 12.11 -8.86
CA ASP A 456 13.93 12.67 -10.19
C ASP A 456 13.59 14.18 -10.19
N LEU A 457 14.48 15.01 -10.72
CA LEU A 457 14.30 16.46 -10.85
C LEU A 457 13.87 16.91 -12.24
N SER A 458 13.86 16.05 -13.24
CA SER A 458 13.41 16.42 -14.60
C SER A 458 11.96 16.90 -14.64
N ASN A 459 11.15 16.50 -13.67
CA ASN A 459 9.74 16.91 -13.51
C ASN A 459 9.54 18.01 -12.44
N LEU A 460 10.61 18.63 -11.95
CA LEU A 460 10.55 19.60 -10.85
C LEU A 460 9.55 20.72 -11.12
N GLY A 461 9.60 21.35 -12.29
CA GLY A 461 8.74 22.48 -12.66
C GLY A 461 7.26 22.13 -12.78
N GLN A 462 6.96 20.86 -13.13
CA GLN A 462 5.57 20.36 -13.17
C GLN A 462 5.04 20.00 -11.78
N ARG A 463 5.93 19.65 -10.86
CA ARG A 463 5.60 19.10 -9.55
C ARG A 463 5.57 20.12 -8.43
N ILE A 464 6.56 21.01 -8.38
CA ILE A 464 6.82 21.89 -7.24
C ILE A 464 6.52 23.35 -7.61
N GLN A 465 5.91 24.11 -6.71
CA GLN A 465 5.73 25.54 -6.85
C GLN A 465 7.05 26.30 -6.60
N PRO A 466 7.34 27.37 -7.38
CA PRO A 466 8.63 28.05 -7.37
C PRO A 466 8.98 28.68 -6.02
N GLY A 467 8.02 29.31 -5.35
CA GLY A 467 8.25 29.95 -4.05
C GLY A 467 8.59 28.92 -2.96
N TRP A 468 7.89 27.78 -2.96
CA TRP A 468 8.23 26.69 -2.04
C TRP A 468 9.61 26.08 -2.35
N PHE A 469 9.94 25.92 -3.64
CA PHE A 469 11.26 25.40 -4.06
C PHE A 469 12.39 26.27 -3.53
N ARG A 470 12.27 27.60 -3.66
CA ARG A 470 13.24 28.56 -3.13
C ARG A 470 13.45 28.37 -1.62
N GLU A 471 12.38 28.39 -0.85
CA GLU A 471 12.47 28.24 0.61
C GLU A 471 13.13 26.92 1.00
N TYR A 472 12.74 25.83 0.32
CA TYR A 472 13.25 24.50 0.60
C TYR A 472 14.76 24.36 0.33
N VAL A 473 15.26 24.82 -0.83
CA VAL A 473 16.68 24.67 -1.17
C VAL A 473 17.59 25.56 -0.35
N VAL A 474 17.07 26.68 0.18
CA VAL A 474 17.80 27.56 1.11
C VAL A 474 17.94 26.90 2.49
N ASN A 475 16.88 26.25 2.99
CA ASN A 475 16.94 25.58 4.29
C ASN A 475 16.15 24.25 4.30
N PRO A 476 16.70 23.17 3.71
CA PRO A 476 16.01 21.89 3.62
C PRO A 476 15.64 21.29 4.99
N ALA A 477 16.50 21.48 5.99
CA ALA A 477 16.31 20.91 7.33
C ALA A 477 15.08 21.48 8.06
N ALA A 478 14.72 22.75 7.79
CA ALA A 478 13.51 23.36 8.35
C ALA A 478 12.22 22.69 7.84
N TYR A 479 12.25 22.10 6.65
CA TYR A 479 11.11 21.42 6.03
C TYR A 479 11.09 19.91 6.27
N ARG A 480 12.25 19.35 6.56
CA ARG A 480 12.39 17.93 6.85
C ARG A 480 13.58 17.68 7.76
N ALA A 481 13.33 17.51 9.03
CA ALA A 481 14.35 17.11 9.99
C ALA A 481 15.02 15.80 9.54
N GLY A 482 16.35 15.73 9.66
CA GLY A 482 17.12 14.55 9.24
C GLY A 482 17.27 14.36 7.73
N THR A 483 16.93 15.36 6.90
CA THR A 483 17.20 15.29 5.47
C THR A 483 18.71 15.24 5.18
N LEU A 484 19.09 14.41 4.20
CA LEU A 484 20.47 14.35 3.69
C LEU A 484 20.76 15.47 2.68
N MET A 485 19.74 16.21 2.22
CA MET A 485 19.91 17.31 1.28
C MET A 485 20.58 18.50 1.96
N PRO A 486 21.78 18.93 1.52
CA PRO A 486 22.46 20.11 2.07
C PRO A 486 21.81 21.39 1.56
N SER A 487 22.06 22.50 2.24
CA SER A 487 21.83 23.83 1.69
C SER A 487 23.04 24.30 0.87
N PHE A 488 22.79 24.73 -0.36
CA PHE A 488 23.80 25.41 -1.20
C PHE A 488 23.70 26.92 -1.12
N TRP A 489 22.72 27.44 -0.39
CA TRP A 489 22.49 28.86 -0.10
C TRP A 489 22.32 29.08 1.42
N PRO A 490 23.35 28.73 2.24
CA PRO A 490 23.23 28.86 3.69
C PRO A 490 22.97 30.33 4.04
N GLU A 491 22.00 30.56 4.93
CA GLU A 491 21.53 31.90 5.31
C GLU A 491 21.11 32.78 4.13
N GLY A 492 20.69 32.18 3.03
CA GLY A 492 20.29 32.87 1.80
C GLY A 492 21.44 33.40 0.97
N LYS A 493 22.69 32.96 1.21
CA LYS A 493 23.89 33.36 0.44
C LYS A 493 24.37 32.20 -0.43
N ALA A 494 24.61 32.47 -1.71
CA ALA A 494 25.13 31.47 -2.62
C ALA A 494 26.52 30.97 -2.25
N ALA A 495 26.71 29.67 -2.12
CA ALA A 495 28.02 29.05 -1.98
C ALA A 495 28.81 29.13 -3.28
N ASN A 496 28.17 29.00 -4.43
CA ASN A 496 28.78 29.18 -5.75
C ASN A 496 28.65 30.64 -6.18
N ARG A 497 29.75 31.36 -6.26
CA ARG A 497 29.78 32.79 -6.65
C ARG A 497 30.09 33.00 -8.14
N ASP A 498 30.54 31.96 -8.84
CA ASP A 498 31.04 32.09 -10.22
C ASP A 498 29.88 32.13 -11.24
N VAL A 499 28.72 31.64 -10.83
CA VAL A 499 27.51 31.65 -11.69
C VAL A 499 26.60 32.78 -11.23
N LEU A 500 26.18 33.64 -12.15
CA LEU A 500 25.28 34.78 -11.93
C LEU A 500 25.74 35.72 -10.79
N GLY A 501 27.07 35.83 -10.57
CA GLY A 501 27.67 36.69 -9.51
C GLY A 501 27.28 36.29 -8.08
N GLY A 502 26.79 35.06 -7.86
CA GLY A 502 26.36 34.60 -6.54
C GLY A 502 24.99 35.13 -6.12
N ASP A 503 24.19 35.65 -7.05
CA ASP A 503 22.81 36.07 -6.76
C ASP A 503 21.93 34.82 -6.48
N THR A 504 21.54 34.68 -5.23
CA THR A 504 20.79 33.51 -4.73
C THR A 504 19.47 33.30 -5.47
N ASP A 505 18.68 34.36 -5.61
CA ASP A 505 17.33 34.24 -6.20
C ASP A 505 17.40 33.98 -7.71
N ARG A 506 18.38 34.60 -8.40
CA ARG A 506 18.62 34.32 -9.82
C ARG A 506 19.15 32.91 -10.05
N GLN A 507 20.04 32.40 -9.18
CA GLN A 507 20.53 31.01 -9.27
C GLN A 507 19.44 30.01 -9.09
N ILE A 508 18.60 30.15 -8.04
CA ILE A 508 17.48 29.24 -7.75
C ILE A 508 16.42 29.32 -8.86
N ALA A 509 16.10 30.53 -9.34
CA ALA A 509 15.18 30.73 -10.46
C ALA A 509 15.69 30.04 -11.74
N SER A 510 16.99 30.09 -12.00
CA SER A 510 17.61 29.47 -13.17
C SER A 510 17.55 27.95 -13.13
N ILE A 511 17.82 27.32 -11.99
CA ILE A 511 17.64 25.87 -11.80
C ILE A 511 16.18 25.48 -12.02
N TYR A 512 15.25 26.26 -11.46
CA TYR A 512 13.82 25.99 -11.60
C TYR A 512 13.35 26.16 -13.05
N SER A 513 13.78 27.22 -13.74
CA SER A 513 13.45 27.47 -15.15
C SER A 513 13.98 26.34 -16.05
N PHE A 514 15.24 25.96 -15.89
CA PHE A 514 15.84 24.86 -16.63
C PHE A 514 15.08 23.53 -16.43
N ALA A 515 14.75 23.18 -15.19
CA ALA A 515 13.99 21.98 -14.91
C ALA A 515 12.55 22.06 -15.45
N LYS A 516 11.97 23.25 -15.57
CA LYS A 516 10.62 23.47 -16.16
C LYS A 516 10.64 23.41 -17.67
N SER A 517 11.68 23.92 -18.32
CA SER A 517 11.82 23.90 -19.78
C SER A 517 12.03 22.50 -20.35
N ALA A 518 12.51 21.55 -19.51
CA ALA A 518 12.85 20.18 -19.91
C ALA A 518 13.83 20.11 -21.12
N ASN A 519 14.66 21.14 -21.29
CA ASN A 519 15.60 21.26 -22.42
C ASN A 519 16.95 20.61 -22.13
N GLY A 520 16.98 19.28 -22.16
CA GLY A 520 18.21 18.51 -22.00
C GLY A 520 18.52 18.16 -20.52
N GLU A 521 19.76 17.81 -20.27
CA GLU A 521 20.27 17.34 -19.00
C GLU A 521 21.30 18.30 -18.39
N PRO A 522 21.47 18.30 -17.05
CA PRO A 522 22.54 19.05 -16.39
C PRO A 522 23.93 18.64 -16.88
N GLU A 523 24.89 19.55 -16.74
CA GLU A 523 26.28 19.28 -17.10
C GLU A 523 26.97 18.34 -16.13
N GLY A 524 27.74 17.37 -16.65
CA GLY A 524 28.58 16.49 -15.84
C GLY A 524 28.02 15.08 -15.62
N PHE A 525 26.97 14.70 -16.30
CA PHE A 525 26.71 13.27 -16.49
C PHE A 525 27.82 12.66 -17.32
N PRO A 526 28.29 11.45 -16.97
CA PRO A 526 29.28 10.76 -17.78
C PRO A 526 28.73 10.60 -19.22
N VAL A 527 29.53 10.96 -20.19
CA VAL A 527 29.26 10.58 -21.57
C VAL A 527 29.51 9.07 -21.63
N THR A 528 28.49 8.29 -21.37
CA THR A 528 28.57 6.85 -21.63
C THR A 528 28.68 6.68 -23.14
N ALA A 529 29.85 6.23 -23.60
CA ALA A 529 29.94 5.66 -24.94
C ALA A 529 28.92 4.51 -24.95
N ASN A 530 27.79 4.68 -25.65
CA ASN A 530 26.71 3.71 -25.69
C ASN A 530 27.28 2.30 -25.95
N GLY A 531 27.17 1.41 -24.96
CA GLY A 531 27.62 0.04 -25.05
C GLY A 531 29.10 -0.23 -24.75
N ALA A 532 29.93 0.76 -24.34
CA ALA A 532 31.35 0.52 -24.06
C ALA A 532 31.60 -0.50 -22.93
N PHE A 533 30.64 -0.66 -22.02
CA PHE A 533 30.70 -1.59 -20.88
C PHE A 533 29.65 -2.71 -20.99
N GLU A 534 28.98 -2.81 -22.13
CA GLU A 534 28.04 -3.91 -22.38
C GLU A 534 28.82 -5.24 -22.50
N LEU A 535 28.51 -6.15 -21.56
CA LEU A 535 29.07 -7.51 -21.62
C LEU A 535 28.27 -8.33 -22.62
N ILE A 536 28.95 -8.77 -23.65
CA ILE A 536 28.36 -9.57 -24.75
C ILE A 536 28.96 -10.96 -24.72
N PRO A 537 28.20 -12.02 -24.35
CA PRO A 537 28.66 -13.40 -24.38
C PRO A 537 28.82 -13.86 -25.87
N LYS A 538 30.06 -14.01 -26.37
CA LYS A 538 30.33 -14.40 -27.75
C LYS A 538 30.78 -15.86 -27.86
N ASP A 539 31.88 -16.20 -27.21
CA ASP A 539 32.53 -17.52 -27.34
C ASP A 539 32.19 -18.45 -26.17
N ARG A 540 31.88 -17.89 -25.04
CA ARG A 540 31.55 -18.62 -23.82
C ARG A 540 30.61 -17.80 -22.91
N PRO A 541 29.91 -18.41 -21.96
CA PRO A 541 29.13 -17.68 -20.96
C PRO A 541 29.98 -16.70 -20.16
N ILE A 542 29.37 -15.58 -19.80
CA ILE A 542 29.95 -14.57 -18.87
C ILE A 542 29.24 -14.68 -17.55
N VAL A 543 30.01 -14.78 -16.46
CA VAL A 543 29.48 -14.71 -15.09
C VAL A 543 29.88 -13.39 -14.46
N GLN A 544 28.89 -12.59 -14.06
CA GLN A 544 29.08 -11.28 -13.44
C GLN A 544 28.32 -11.20 -12.10
N ARG A 545 28.98 -10.70 -11.06
CA ARG A 545 28.30 -10.39 -9.79
C ARG A 545 27.90 -8.93 -9.75
N THR A 546 26.70 -8.66 -9.23
CA THR A 546 26.17 -7.31 -9.10
C THR A 546 25.06 -7.24 -8.04
N PHE A 547 24.45 -6.08 -7.88
CA PHE A 547 23.21 -5.86 -7.15
C PHE A 547 22.09 -5.65 -8.17
N MET A 548 21.04 -6.48 -8.13
CA MET A 548 20.02 -6.46 -9.18
C MET A 548 18.60 -6.41 -8.56
N GLU A 549 17.74 -5.59 -9.16
CA GLU A 549 16.33 -5.47 -8.77
C GLU A 549 15.61 -6.82 -8.96
N GLY A 550 14.87 -7.25 -7.94
CA GLY A 550 14.20 -8.55 -7.93
C GLY A 550 15.09 -9.75 -7.60
N VAL A 551 16.41 -9.53 -7.41
CA VAL A 551 17.40 -10.54 -7.01
C VAL A 551 18.05 -10.19 -5.67
N GLY A 552 18.44 -8.93 -5.48
CA GLY A 552 19.09 -8.45 -4.27
C GLY A 552 20.59 -8.20 -4.43
N THR A 553 21.29 -8.15 -3.28
CA THR A 553 22.72 -7.78 -3.21
C THR A 553 23.68 -8.94 -3.52
N HIS A 554 23.18 -10.15 -3.73
CA HIS A 554 23.98 -11.36 -4.03
C HIS A 554 23.61 -11.90 -5.42
N ALA A 555 23.33 -11.02 -6.37
CA ALA A 555 23.00 -11.41 -7.73
C ALA A 555 24.23 -11.96 -8.46
N ILE A 556 24.09 -13.14 -9.04
CA ILE A 556 25.08 -13.80 -9.90
C ILE A 556 24.43 -13.90 -11.28
N LEU A 557 24.87 -13.07 -12.21
CA LEU A 557 24.36 -13.03 -13.58
C LEU A 557 25.13 -14.02 -14.43
N VAL A 558 24.42 -14.74 -15.29
CA VAL A 558 25.01 -15.63 -16.29
C VAL A 558 24.49 -15.24 -17.66
N GLY A 559 25.36 -14.70 -18.49
CA GLY A 559 25.08 -14.41 -19.88
C GLY A 559 25.45 -15.59 -20.75
N PHE A 560 24.51 -16.20 -21.46
CA PHE A 560 24.77 -17.31 -22.38
C PHE A 560 24.87 -16.81 -23.81
N THR A 561 25.68 -17.50 -24.61
CA THR A 561 25.89 -17.21 -26.05
C THR A 561 24.63 -17.40 -26.91
N ALA A 562 23.62 -18.13 -26.37
CA ALA A 562 22.31 -18.30 -26.98
C ALA A 562 21.41 -17.06 -26.91
N GLY A 563 21.89 -15.94 -26.34
CA GLY A 563 21.08 -14.71 -26.16
C GLY A 563 19.99 -14.82 -25.13
N VAL A 564 20.07 -15.78 -24.23
CA VAL A 564 19.22 -15.96 -23.07
C VAL A 564 20.09 -15.90 -21.83
N HIS A 565 19.64 -15.25 -20.79
CA HIS A 565 20.45 -14.91 -19.61
C HIS A 565 19.71 -15.24 -18.32
N LEU A 566 20.46 -15.44 -17.24
CA LEU A 566 19.96 -15.80 -15.91
C LEU A 566 20.54 -14.86 -14.86
N ALA A 567 19.74 -14.49 -13.88
CA ALA A 567 20.21 -13.97 -12.59
C ALA A 567 19.85 -14.95 -11.47
N TYR A 568 20.87 -15.40 -10.75
CA TYR A 568 20.77 -16.29 -9.64
C TYR A 568 20.93 -15.53 -8.31
N ASP A 569 20.04 -15.77 -7.37
CA ASP A 569 20.06 -15.19 -6.03
C ASP A 569 20.95 -16.05 -5.11
N GLY A 570 22.19 -15.65 -4.95
CA GLY A 570 23.14 -16.37 -4.09
C GLY A 570 22.81 -16.31 -2.59
N LYS A 571 22.00 -15.35 -2.14
CA LYS A 571 21.55 -15.27 -0.75
C LYS A 571 20.51 -16.35 -0.44
N ASN A 572 19.55 -16.53 -1.34
CA ASN A 572 18.44 -17.45 -1.15
C ASN A 572 18.59 -18.76 -1.95
N ALA A 573 19.77 -19.00 -2.53
CA ALA A 573 20.15 -20.23 -3.25
C ALA A 573 19.11 -20.65 -4.32
N ARG A 574 18.71 -19.71 -5.20
CA ARG A 574 17.65 -19.94 -6.19
C ARG A 574 17.85 -19.13 -7.49
N PRO A 575 17.33 -19.61 -8.61
CA PRO A 575 17.15 -18.73 -9.78
C PRO A 575 16.13 -17.62 -9.42
N ALA A 576 16.32 -16.42 -9.96
CA ALA A 576 15.46 -15.27 -9.68
C ALA A 576 14.87 -14.64 -10.93
N LEU A 577 15.68 -14.34 -11.93
CA LEU A 577 15.24 -13.75 -13.20
C LEU A 577 15.87 -14.48 -14.39
N ALA A 578 15.18 -14.48 -15.52
CA ALA A 578 15.79 -14.75 -16.83
C ALA A 578 15.26 -13.75 -17.85
N TRP A 579 16.05 -13.47 -18.88
CA TRP A 579 15.67 -12.54 -19.95
C TRP A 579 16.35 -12.88 -21.26
N LYS A 580 15.92 -12.26 -22.35
CA LYS A 580 16.46 -12.44 -23.71
C LYS A 580 17.09 -11.17 -24.25
N GLY A 581 17.98 -11.31 -25.22
CA GLY A 581 18.58 -10.21 -25.95
C GLY A 581 19.89 -9.72 -25.36
N LYS A 582 20.01 -8.44 -25.00
CA LYS A 582 21.22 -7.87 -24.41
C LYS A 582 21.43 -8.40 -22.98
N PHE A 583 22.72 -8.70 -22.64
CA PHE A 583 23.03 -9.33 -21.37
C PHE A 583 23.07 -8.31 -20.23
N PHE A 584 24.10 -7.48 -20.16
CA PHE A 584 24.34 -6.61 -19.02
C PHE A 584 25.28 -5.47 -19.36
N ASP A 585 25.03 -4.27 -18.85
CA ASP A 585 25.97 -3.15 -18.85
C ASP A 585 26.65 -3.08 -17.49
N ALA A 586 27.96 -3.27 -17.47
CA ALA A 586 28.74 -3.34 -16.24
C ALA A 586 29.19 -1.98 -15.71
N TYR A 587 28.88 -0.88 -16.39
CA TYR A 587 29.38 0.46 -16.02
C TYR A 587 29.13 0.80 -14.56
N ASN A 588 27.86 0.74 -14.13
CA ASN A 588 27.50 1.09 -12.75
C ASN A 588 28.13 0.14 -11.73
N THR A 589 28.15 -1.16 -12.02
CA THR A 589 28.74 -2.17 -11.12
C THR A 589 30.25 -1.93 -10.92
N TRP A 590 30.96 -1.48 -11.95
CA TRP A 590 32.40 -1.32 -11.88
C TRP A 590 32.86 0.08 -11.42
N PHE A 591 32.09 1.13 -11.71
CA PHE A 591 32.54 2.51 -11.51
C PHE A 591 31.69 3.32 -10.55
N SER A 592 30.47 2.88 -10.19
CA SER A 592 29.61 3.63 -9.27
C SER A 592 29.61 3.02 -7.87
N ARG A 593 29.81 3.87 -6.84
CA ARG A 593 29.75 3.45 -5.42
C ARG A 593 28.35 3.38 -4.86
N PHE A 594 27.38 4.12 -5.42
CA PHE A 594 26.04 4.33 -4.91
C PHE A 594 24.99 4.23 -6.03
N THR A 595 25.06 3.15 -6.81
CA THR A 595 24.07 2.91 -7.86
C THR A 595 22.80 2.30 -7.26
N SER A 596 21.67 2.55 -7.91
CA SER A 596 20.46 1.74 -7.71
C SER A 596 20.75 0.29 -8.12
N PHE A 597 19.90 -0.65 -7.69
CA PHE A 597 20.00 -2.00 -8.19
C PHE A 597 19.88 -2.03 -9.72
N GLU A 598 20.75 -2.78 -10.34
CA GLU A 598 20.79 -2.97 -11.80
C GLU A 598 19.51 -3.64 -12.31
N LYS A 599 19.23 -3.45 -13.58
CA LYS A 599 18.11 -4.10 -14.26
C LYS A 599 18.64 -4.87 -15.47
N PRO A 600 17.94 -5.94 -15.89
CA PRO A 600 18.18 -6.53 -17.20
C PRO A 600 18.05 -5.47 -18.30
N ILE A 601 19.05 -5.39 -19.20
CA ILE A 601 19.01 -4.48 -20.36
C ILE A 601 18.38 -5.14 -21.60
N GLY A 602 18.07 -6.44 -21.53
CA GLY A 602 17.28 -7.16 -22.52
C GLY A 602 15.78 -7.14 -22.24
N GLY A 603 15.03 -7.91 -23.02
CA GLY A 603 13.56 -8.01 -22.95
C GLY A 603 13.06 -9.40 -22.54
N SER A 604 11.74 -9.60 -22.63
CA SER A 604 11.08 -10.90 -22.33
C SER A 604 11.47 -11.44 -20.95
N ILE A 605 11.37 -10.60 -19.91
CA ILE A 605 11.82 -10.93 -18.54
C ILE A 605 10.87 -11.92 -17.89
N VAL A 606 11.41 -13.00 -17.35
CA VAL A 606 10.70 -14.04 -16.58
C VAL A 606 11.21 -14.03 -15.15
N LYS A 607 10.29 -14.18 -14.18
CA LYS A 607 10.60 -14.14 -12.75
C LYS A 607 10.27 -15.47 -12.09
N TRP A 608 11.20 -16.00 -11.29
CA TRP A 608 10.94 -17.14 -10.41
C TRP A 608 10.28 -16.66 -9.11
N PRO A 609 9.29 -17.38 -8.60
CA PRO A 609 8.72 -17.08 -7.30
C PRO A 609 9.75 -17.28 -6.19
N ALA A 610 9.57 -16.60 -5.05
CA ALA A 610 10.33 -16.88 -3.85
C ALA A 610 10.01 -18.32 -3.37
N LEU A 611 10.99 -19.04 -2.88
CA LEU A 611 10.74 -20.32 -2.21
C LEU A 611 10.02 -20.04 -0.88
N SER A 612 9.09 -20.93 -0.48
CA SER A 612 8.37 -20.78 0.78
C SER A 612 9.34 -20.93 1.97
N ALA A 613 9.03 -20.28 3.09
CA ALA A 613 9.86 -20.30 4.32
C ALA A 613 10.09 -21.72 4.93
N SER A 614 9.34 -22.74 4.49
CA SER A 614 9.56 -24.14 4.86
C SER A 614 10.81 -24.76 4.23
N THR A 615 11.49 -24.06 3.33
CA THR A 615 12.71 -24.51 2.65
C THR A 615 13.99 -23.88 3.21
N SER A 616 13.98 -23.52 4.51
CA SER A 616 15.05 -22.82 5.21
C SER A 616 16.40 -23.55 5.29
N ASP A 617 16.46 -24.81 4.84
CA ASP A 617 17.68 -25.63 4.92
C ASP A 617 18.52 -25.61 3.62
N VAL A 618 18.16 -24.82 2.62
CA VAL A 618 18.95 -24.69 1.38
C VAL A 618 19.98 -23.57 1.55
N ARG A 619 21.26 -23.91 1.50
CA ARG A 619 22.38 -22.97 1.58
C ARG A 619 23.12 -22.92 0.25
N PHE A 620 23.53 -21.74 -0.16
CA PHE A 620 24.42 -21.53 -1.31
C PHE A 620 25.88 -21.64 -0.86
N ASP A 621 26.63 -22.57 -1.42
CA ASP A 621 28.02 -22.84 -1.10
C ASP A 621 29.01 -22.24 -2.12
N GLY A 622 28.51 -21.79 -3.29
CA GLY A 622 29.33 -21.22 -4.34
C GLY A 622 28.94 -21.73 -5.74
N TYR A 623 29.83 -21.57 -6.68
CA TYR A 623 29.71 -22.18 -8.01
C TYR A 623 31.07 -22.58 -8.55
N ARG A 624 31.10 -23.55 -9.45
CA ARG A 624 32.26 -23.91 -10.25
C ARG A 624 31.94 -23.71 -11.73
N LEU A 625 32.96 -23.38 -12.50
CA LEU A 625 32.87 -23.29 -13.98
C LEU A 625 33.38 -24.56 -14.58
N ASP A 626 32.72 -25.05 -15.62
CA ASP A 626 33.27 -26.12 -16.46
C ASP A 626 34.29 -25.56 -17.50
N ALA A 627 34.84 -26.42 -18.32
CA ALA A 627 35.82 -26.03 -19.37
C ALA A 627 35.23 -25.04 -20.39
N GLN A 628 33.92 -25.00 -20.55
CA GLN A 628 33.20 -24.12 -21.46
C GLN A 628 32.78 -22.83 -20.76
N GLY A 629 33.04 -22.67 -19.45
CA GLY A 629 32.68 -21.50 -18.65
C GLY A 629 31.21 -21.50 -18.13
N VAL A 630 30.52 -22.63 -18.26
CA VAL A 630 29.15 -22.77 -17.71
C VAL A 630 29.20 -22.97 -16.21
N PRO A 631 28.47 -22.16 -15.41
CA PRO A 631 28.45 -22.31 -13.96
C PRO A 631 27.54 -23.47 -13.53
N THR A 632 28.05 -24.28 -12.60
CA THR A 632 27.26 -25.18 -11.77
C THR A 632 27.21 -24.59 -10.35
N PHE A 633 26.03 -24.22 -9.90
CA PHE A 633 25.79 -23.72 -8.55
C PHE A 633 25.82 -24.88 -7.56
N LEU A 634 26.52 -24.68 -6.45
CA LEU A 634 26.71 -25.67 -5.42
C LEU A 634 25.87 -25.32 -4.21
N LEU A 635 24.99 -26.22 -3.82
CA LEU A 635 24.03 -26.03 -2.74
C LEU A 635 24.18 -27.14 -1.70
N SER A 636 23.82 -26.85 -0.45
CA SER A 636 23.65 -27.82 0.62
C SER A 636 22.19 -27.82 1.09
N VAL A 637 21.58 -28.99 1.20
CA VAL A 637 20.23 -29.19 1.71
C VAL A 637 20.30 -30.22 2.84
N GLY A 638 20.07 -29.80 4.08
CA GLY A 638 20.20 -30.69 5.23
C GLY A 638 21.59 -31.33 5.33
N GLY A 639 22.65 -30.65 4.83
CA GLY A 639 24.03 -31.17 4.79
C GLY A 639 24.35 -32.03 3.56
N VAL A 640 23.37 -32.31 2.70
CA VAL A 640 23.58 -33.07 1.46
C VAL A 640 23.86 -32.10 0.30
N ARG A 641 24.85 -32.42 -0.54
CA ARG A 641 25.23 -31.61 -1.68
C ARG A 641 24.23 -31.75 -2.82
N VAL A 642 23.78 -30.62 -3.35
CA VAL A 642 22.97 -30.51 -4.55
C VAL A 642 23.70 -29.62 -5.56
N GLU A 643 23.76 -30.04 -6.81
CA GLU A 643 24.34 -29.27 -7.90
C GLU A 643 23.25 -28.82 -8.86
N GLU A 644 23.25 -27.54 -9.19
CA GLU A 644 22.28 -26.93 -10.07
C GLU A 644 22.99 -26.22 -11.24
N CYS A 645 22.73 -26.66 -12.46
CA CYS A 645 23.32 -26.11 -13.68
C CYS A 645 22.28 -25.55 -14.61
N PHE A 646 22.55 -24.37 -15.17
CA PHE A 646 21.73 -23.76 -16.21
C PHE A 646 22.52 -23.62 -17.48
N VAL A 647 21.88 -23.90 -18.62
CA VAL A 647 22.42 -23.72 -19.94
C VAL A 647 21.43 -22.94 -20.79
N GLY A 648 21.90 -21.89 -21.45
CA GLY A 648 21.12 -21.18 -22.46
C GLY A 648 20.90 -22.04 -23.71
N ILE A 649 19.67 -22.14 -24.15
CA ILE A 649 19.27 -22.81 -25.39
C ILE A 649 18.51 -21.83 -26.27
N GLU A 650 18.30 -22.19 -27.53
CA GLU A 650 17.45 -21.42 -28.42
C GLU A 650 16.04 -21.25 -27.76
N ASN A 651 15.63 -20.00 -27.58
CA ASN A 651 14.36 -19.62 -26.99
C ASN A 651 14.14 -19.95 -25.50
N GLY A 652 15.18 -20.31 -24.72
CA GLY A 652 14.97 -20.63 -23.34
C GLY A 652 16.20 -21.07 -22.54
N LEU A 653 15.94 -21.72 -21.40
CA LEU A 653 16.96 -22.26 -20.50
C LEU A 653 16.71 -23.73 -20.25
N ARG A 654 17.78 -24.50 -20.13
CA ARG A 654 17.76 -25.86 -19.56
C ARG A 654 18.35 -25.80 -18.15
N ARG A 655 17.59 -26.28 -17.16
CA ARG A 655 18.00 -26.43 -15.76
C ARG A 655 18.19 -27.90 -15.44
N THR A 656 19.34 -28.27 -14.92
CA THR A 656 19.63 -29.64 -14.47
C THR A 656 20.00 -29.61 -12.99
N ILE A 657 19.33 -30.42 -12.19
CA ILE A 657 19.57 -30.58 -10.74
C ILE A 657 20.12 -31.99 -10.52
N THR A 658 21.24 -32.08 -9.82
CA THR A 658 21.94 -33.34 -9.52
C THR A 658 22.08 -33.52 -8.01
N ALA A 659 21.60 -34.63 -7.49
CA ALA A 659 21.76 -35.06 -6.09
C ALA A 659 21.46 -36.57 -5.95
N ASP A 660 21.52 -37.11 -4.76
CA ASP A 660 20.98 -38.46 -4.50
C ASP A 660 19.44 -38.48 -4.68
N ALA A 661 18.90 -39.67 -4.87
CA ALA A 661 17.47 -39.85 -5.21
C ALA A 661 16.53 -39.37 -4.10
N ALA A 662 16.89 -39.50 -2.84
CA ALA A 662 16.04 -39.05 -1.73
C ALA A 662 15.99 -37.51 -1.64
N THR A 663 17.13 -36.87 -1.79
CA THR A 663 17.25 -35.40 -1.83
C THR A 663 16.53 -34.82 -3.04
N LEU A 664 16.66 -35.39 -4.24
CA LEU A 664 15.99 -34.92 -5.46
C LEU A 664 14.46 -34.96 -5.36
N LYS A 665 13.91 -35.99 -4.69
CA LYS A 665 12.48 -36.14 -4.48
C LYS A 665 11.90 -34.99 -3.63
N ASN A 666 12.66 -34.50 -2.67
CA ASN A 666 12.24 -33.50 -1.70
C ASN A 666 12.82 -32.09 -2.00
N PHE A 667 13.67 -31.96 -3.02
CA PHE A 667 14.28 -30.67 -3.36
C PHE A 667 13.21 -29.67 -3.86
N PRO A 668 13.13 -28.47 -3.28
CA PRO A 668 12.11 -27.49 -3.62
C PRO A 668 12.40 -26.92 -5.01
N ILE A 669 11.59 -27.26 -6.00
CA ILE A 669 11.70 -26.75 -7.34
C ILE A 669 10.59 -25.76 -7.62
N ALA A 670 10.95 -24.48 -7.63
CA ALA A 670 10.04 -23.43 -8.10
C ALA A 670 10.18 -23.26 -9.62
N HIS A 671 9.07 -22.97 -10.25
CA HIS A 671 8.98 -22.69 -11.69
C HIS A 671 8.44 -21.28 -11.92
N PRO A 672 8.93 -20.54 -12.93
CA PRO A 672 8.42 -19.22 -13.24
C PRO A 672 7.04 -19.30 -13.91
N ALA A 673 6.21 -18.28 -13.69
CA ALA A 673 4.94 -18.16 -14.38
C ALA A 673 5.13 -17.70 -15.83
N GLY A 674 4.19 -18.08 -16.71
CA GLY A 674 4.16 -17.62 -18.10
C GLY A 674 5.18 -18.27 -19.05
N VAL A 675 5.80 -19.38 -18.63
CA VAL A 675 6.72 -20.17 -19.47
C VAL A 675 6.17 -21.56 -19.75
N THR A 676 6.59 -22.15 -20.88
CA THR A 676 6.38 -23.56 -21.15
C THR A 676 7.48 -24.36 -20.49
N ILE A 677 7.11 -25.36 -19.69
CA ILE A 677 8.04 -26.19 -18.90
C ILE A 677 7.91 -27.63 -19.38
N VAL A 678 9.04 -28.23 -19.72
CA VAL A 678 9.10 -29.65 -20.08
C VAL A 678 10.16 -30.30 -19.22
N GLU A 679 9.75 -31.28 -18.39
CA GLU A 679 10.70 -32.15 -17.65
C GLU A 679 11.17 -33.27 -18.56
N ASP A 680 12.46 -33.54 -18.58
CA ASP A 680 13.05 -34.60 -19.38
C ASP A 680 12.88 -35.95 -18.67
N PRO A 681 12.02 -36.87 -19.19
CA PRO A 681 11.79 -38.16 -18.55
C PRO A 681 12.97 -39.12 -18.67
N ALA A 682 13.91 -38.85 -19.58
CA ALA A 682 15.09 -39.67 -19.82
C ALA A 682 16.33 -39.15 -19.06
N ALA A 683 16.16 -38.24 -18.09
CA ALA A 683 17.27 -37.77 -17.27
C ALA A 683 17.96 -38.94 -16.54
N ALA A 684 19.30 -38.96 -16.53
CA ALA A 684 20.08 -40.02 -15.91
C ALA A 684 19.74 -40.16 -14.40
N PRO A 685 19.88 -41.34 -13.80
CA PRO A 685 19.69 -41.54 -12.36
C PRO A 685 20.45 -40.49 -11.54
N GLY A 686 19.82 -39.92 -10.53
CA GLY A 686 20.40 -38.85 -9.72
C GLY A 686 20.31 -37.46 -10.35
N LYS A 687 19.54 -37.28 -11.42
CA LYS A 687 19.33 -35.98 -12.09
C LYS A 687 17.85 -35.73 -12.37
N ARG A 688 17.46 -34.46 -12.33
CA ARG A 688 16.22 -33.94 -12.92
C ARG A 688 16.57 -32.81 -13.87
N SER A 689 15.95 -32.77 -15.03
CA SER A 689 16.23 -31.78 -16.06
C SER A 689 14.92 -31.12 -16.54
N PHE A 690 14.91 -29.81 -16.63
CA PHE A 690 13.76 -29.02 -17.07
C PHE A 690 14.16 -28.09 -18.20
N THR A 691 13.35 -28.03 -19.22
CA THR A 691 13.46 -27.03 -20.29
C THR A 691 12.38 -25.97 -20.10
N TYR A 692 12.81 -24.71 -20.05
CA TYR A 692 11.95 -23.53 -19.93
C TYR A 692 11.98 -22.76 -21.24
N SER A 693 10.82 -22.54 -21.85
CA SER A 693 10.70 -21.75 -23.09
C SER A 693 9.66 -20.66 -22.92
N TRP A 694 9.96 -19.46 -23.39
CA TRP A 694 9.04 -18.33 -23.38
C TRP A 694 9.24 -17.45 -24.62
N LYS A 695 8.27 -16.56 -24.91
CA LYS A 695 8.31 -15.61 -26.05
C LYS A 695 9.06 -14.34 -25.70
#